data_f6377150357a51e1594b496944a637a5
#
_entry.id   f6377150357a51e1594b496944a637a5
#
_cell.length_a   1.000
_cell.length_b   1.000
_cell.length_c   1.000
_cell.angle_alpha   90.00
_cell.angle_beta   90.00
_cell.angle_gamma   90.00
#
_symmetry.space_group_name_H-M   'P 1'
#
loop_
_entity.id
_entity.type
_entity.pdbx_description
1 polymer ?
#
loop_
_entity_poly.entity_id
_entity_poly.type
_entity_poly.pdbx_seq_one_letter_code
_entity_poly.pdbx_strand_id
1 'polypeptide(L)'
;MLPELHGGTPFDELDDYIALPRLAGLALSVDGSRLICGRAVLDDTGTEYVSSLWEFDPQGRRQARRLTWGTTGESGATFAFDGDILFTATRSVPGEDSPQPALWRLPADGGEASVVCRRGSGVSSVTAARSAPTFVAHTPVMASARGLEHDDEIRAARKDGKVTAMLHTGYPVRHWDHDLGPDQPHLVVGESDSEGAVVLRDVTPSAGAALREGSMSISADGLFVVSTWAVGDSGAARRSTIVRIDTVSGDRATLVDDVEADVHSPSVSPDGTRVAFIRETLTTPDHAPRVSLGLYDFRTGAVTAVADGWDRWPTSLAWLSDGSGLVVTADDGGRGPVFTIDLWGQPVRLTKDAAAYTDIRVSAEGEFLYALRASYEAPPHVVRIALRSGEVLPLRGPDALPELPGTLTEISARAQDGTQVRSWLALPTGAAAHAPVPLLLWVHGGPLNSWNTWSWRWNPWLLVAKGYAVLLPDPALSTGYGQDFVQRGWGQWGKAPFTDLMAVTDAAVALPEIDPNRTGAMGGSFGGYMANWIAGHTDRFDAIVTHASLWALDQFGPTTDSAWYWQREMSPEMAVDNSPHLYVADINTPMLVIHGDKDYRVPIGEGLRLWYELLAESGLPADADGKTDHRFLYFPDENHWVLKPTHTKIWYEVVIAFLSEHILGEDVSLPELLG
;
A
#
# COMPACT_ATOMS: atom_id res chain seq x y z
N MET A 1 -1.52 19.28 20.72
CA MET A 1 -0.36 20.13 20.45
C MET A 1 0.64 19.25 19.73
N LEU A 2 1.26 19.72 18.65
CA LEU A 2 2.45 19.06 18.11
C LEU A 2 3.55 19.16 19.18
N PRO A 3 4.44 18.15 19.33
CA PRO A 3 5.61 18.29 20.19
C PRO A 3 6.45 19.50 19.75
N GLU A 4 7.19 20.12 20.68
CA GLU A 4 8.17 21.14 20.31
C GLU A 4 9.24 20.48 19.44
N LEU A 5 9.53 21.08 18.26
CA LEU A 5 10.53 20.58 17.34
C LEU A 5 11.93 20.78 17.94
N HIS A 6 12.80 19.76 17.77
CA HIS A 6 14.22 19.84 18.16
C HIS A 6 15.08 20.50 17.07
N GLY A 7 14.57 20.55 15.81
CA GLY A 7 15.20 21.20 14.66
C GLY A 7 14.32 22.28 14.04
N GLY A 8 14.71 22.77 12.86
CA GLY A 8 13.93 23.77 12.11
C GLY A 8 12.67 23.21 11.48
N THR A 9 12.70 21.93 11.05
CA THR A 9 11.58 21.18 10.48
C THR A 9 11.49 19.80 11.14
N PRO A 10 10.35 19.09 11.06
CA PRO A 10 10.24 17.74 11.63
C PRO A 10 11.08 16.68 10.91
N PHE A 11 11.83 17.05 9.87
CA PHE A 11 12.72 16.15 9.11
C PHE A 11 14.19 16.26 9.56
N ASP A 12 14.50 17.24 10.39
CA ASP A 12 15.86 17.43 10.91
C ASP A 12 16.21 16.36 11.94
N GLU A 13 15.22 15.90 12.73
CA GLU A 13 15.35 14.88 13.75
C GLU A 13 14.37 13.73 13.56
N LEU A 14 14.86 12.49 13.65
CA LEU A 14 14.04 11.30 13.39
C LEU A 14 12.91 11.11 14.41
N ASP A 15 13.11 11.56 15.67
CA ASP A 15 12.07 11.52 16.71
C ASP A 15 10.90 12.45 16.34
N ASP A 16 11.17 13.63 15.82
CA ASP A 16 10.15 14.56 15.36
C ASP A 16 9.40 14.00 14.14
N TYR A 17 10.11 13.35 13.21
CA TYR A 17 9.52 12.74 12.03
C TYR A 17 8.59 11.58 12.36
N ILE A 18 9.03 10.62 13.19
CA ILE A 18 8.18 9.47 13.56
C ILE A 18 6.98 9.89 14.41
N ALA A 19 7.06 11.01 15.14
CA ALA A 19 5.97 11.58 15.92
C ALA A 19 4.87 12.25 15.07
N LEU A 20 5.11 12.47 13.75
CA LEU A 20 4.10 13.05 12.87
C LEU A 20 2.83 12.19 12.82
N PRO A 21 1.64 12.79 13.01
CA PRO A 21 0.37 12.06 12.97
C PRO A 21 0.08 11.51 11.56
N ARG A 22 -0.53 10.33 11.51
CA ARG A 22 -0.87 9.62 10.27
C ARG A 22 -2.38 9.47 10.15
N LEU A 23 -2.98 9.96 9.07
CA LEU A 23 -4.40 9.82 8.77
C LEU A 23 -4.64 8.66 7.79
N ALA A 24 -5.67 7.86 8.05
CA ALA A 24 -6.11 6.76 7.21
C ALA A 24 -7.55 6.36 7.51
N GLY A 25 -8.24 5.73 6.54
CA GLY A 25 -9.55 5.13 6.76
C GLY A 25 -10.68 6.16 6.88
N LEU A 26 -11.09 6.75 5.76
CA LEU A 26 -12.17 7.73 5.73
C LEU A 26 -13.54 7.04 5.61
N ALA A 27 -14.50 7.42 6.46
CA ALA A 27 -15.89 6.97 6.40
C ALA A 27 -16.85 8.16 6.43
N LEU A 28 -17.91 8.09 5.61
CA LEU A 28 -18.95 9.11 5.51
C LEU A 28 -20.30 8.51 5.92
N SER A 29 -21.09 9.22 6.75
CA SER A 29 -22.42 8.79 7.15
C SER A 29 -23.37 8.75 5.93
N VAL A 30 -24.42 7.94 6.04
CA VAL A 30 -25.40 7.73 4.95
C VAL A 30 -26.03 9.04 4.49
N ASP A 31 -26.30 9.95 5.42
CA ASP A 31 -26.86 11.28 5.17
C ASP A 31 -25.84 12.35 4.80
N GLY A 32 -24.53 12.02 4.78
CA GLY A 32 -23.44 12.94 4.46
C GLY A 32 -23.12 13.97 5.56
N SER A 33 -23.79 13.90 6.71
CA SER A 33 -23.64 14.90 7.78
C SER A 33 -22.40 14.72 8.66
N ARG A 34 -21.82 13.52 8.69
CA ARG A 34 -20.67 13.14 9.52
C ARG A 34 -19.58 12.48 8.69
N LEU A 35 -18.33 12.87 8.96
CA LEU A 35 -17.14 12.35 8.27
C LEU A 35 -16.11 11.93 9.33
N ILE A 36 -15.67 10.69 9.29
CA ILE A 36 -14.72 10.10 10.26
C ILE A 36 -13.44 9.71 9.56
N CYS A 37 -12.32 9.93 10.24
CA CYS A 37 -11.00 9.46 9.82
C CYS A 37 -10.25 8.88 11.03
N GLY A 38 -9.49 7.82 10.79
CA GLY A 38 -8.52 7.31 11.75
C GLY A 38 -7.30 8.22 11.82
N ARG A 39 -6.81 8.49 13.04
CA ARG A 39 -5.58 9.24 13.28
C ARG A 39 -4.67 8.45 14.20
N ALA A 40 -3.54 8.01 13.69
CA ALA A 40 -2.52 7.29 14.44
C ALA A 40 -1.43 8.24 14.91
N VAL A 41 -1.00 8.08 16.16
CA VAL A 41 0.13 8.75 16.79
C VAL A 41 0.96 7.73 17.54
N LEU A 42 2.20 8.06 17.87
CA LEU A 42 3.01 7.22 18.73
C LEU A 42 2.35 7.07 20.11
N ASP A 43 2.48 5.89 20.70
CA ASP A 43 2.19 5.63 22.11
C ASP A 43 3.18 6.37 23.02
N ASP A 44 2.92 6.34 24.33
CA ASP A 44 3.76 7.01 25.32
C ASP A 44 5.19 6.43 25.39
N THR A 45 5.41 5.23 24.86
CA THR A 45 6.73 4.58 24.80
C THR A 45 7.48 4.86 23.49
N GLY A 46 6.82 5.43 22.49
CA GLY A 46 7.39 5.70 21.16
C GLY A 46 7.66 4.45 20.32
N THR A 47 7.04 3.30 20.68
CA THR A 47 7.32 2.00 20.06
C THR A 47 6.23 1.52 19.12
N GLU A 48 5.01 2.04 19.23
CA GLU A 48 3.86 1.64 18.42
C GLU A 48 3.02 2.85 18.00
N TYR A 49 2.32 2.73 16.86
CA TYR A 49 1.31 3.72 16.47
C TYR A 49 -0.07 3.30 16.98
N VAL A 50 -0.69 4.17 17.75
CA VAL A 50 -2.03 3.99 18.29
C VAL A 50 -3.02 4.87 17.54
N SER A 51 -3.99 4.25 16.89
CA SER A 51 -5.03 4.93 16.13
C SER A 51 -6.23 5.30 17.00
N SER A 52 -6.84 6.45 16.73
CA SER A 52 -8.10 6.92 17.33
C SER A 52 -9.00 7.49 16.23
N LEU A 53 -10.32 7.46 16.46
CA LEU A 53 -11.30 7.99 15.51
C LEU A 53 -11.54 9.48 15.74
N TRP A 54 -11.50 10.24 14.65
CA TRP A 54 -11.71 11.69 14.64
C TRP A 54 -12.85 12.04 13.68
N GLU A 55 -13.74 12.94 14.09
CA GLU A 55 -14.83 13.47 13.29
C GLU A 55 -14.45 14.83 12.71
N PHE A 56 -14.51 14.92 11.41
CA PHE A 56 -14.30 16.14 10.63
C PHE A 56 -15.65 16.75 10.27
N ASP A 57 -15.73 18.08 10.25
CA ASP A 57 -16.92 18.79 9.75
C ASP A 57 -16.95 18.73 8.22
N PRO A 58 -17.91 18.06 7.58
CA PRO A 58 -17.99 17.97 6.13
C PRO A 58 -18.12 19.35 5.45
N GLN A 59 -18.62 20.36 6.16
CA GLN A 59 -18.72 21.75 5.66
C GLN A 59 -17.43 22.55 5.83
N GLY A 60 -16.41 22.02 6.55
CA GLY A 60 -15.14 22.70 6.78
C GLY A 60 -15.19 23.90 7.71
N ARG A 61 -16.26 24.11 8.44
CA ARG A 61 -16.47 25.29 9.32
C ARG A 61 -15.85 25.11 10.69
N ARG A 62 -15.91 23.88 11.23
CA ARG A 62 -15.45 23.51 12.58
C ARG A 62 -14.16 22.71 12.52
N GLN A 63 -13.38 22.79 13.60
CA GLN A 63 -12.21 21.94 13.82
C GLN A 63 -12.66 20.50 14.04
N ALA A 64 -11.85 19.55 13.55
CA ALA A 64 -12.08 18.13 13.83
C ALA A 64 -12.03 17.85 15.35
N ARG A 65 -12.81 16.88 15.80
CA ARG A 65 -12.86 16.46 17.21
C ARG A 65 -12.56 14.98 17.35
N ARG A 66 -11.88 14.63 18.43
CA ARG A 66 -11.62 13.24 18.78
C ARG A 66 -12.92 12.59 19.27
N LEU A 67 -13.19 11.35 18.81
CA LEU A 67 -14.36 10.56 19.21
C LEU A 67 -14.01 9.43 20.17
N THR A 68 -12.81 8.85 20.05
CA THR A 68 -12.42 7.67 20.84
C THR A 68 -11.09 7.89 21.55
N TRP A 69 -10.92 7.25 22.73
CA TRP A 69 -9.75 7.40 23.61
C TRP A 69 -9.15 6.05 24.02
N GLY A 70 -9.31 5.00 23.22
CA GLY A 70 -8.67 3.72 23.48
C GLY A 70 -7.14 3.84 23.46
N THR A 71 -6.47 3.01 24.25
CA THR A 71 -5.01 2.98 24.37
C THR A 71 -4.37 1.90 23.48
N THR A 72 -5.18 1.04 22.88
CA THR A 72 -4.74 -0.10 22.06
C THR A 72 -5.05 0.07 20.57
N GLY A 73 -5.62 1.20 20.19
CA GLY A 73 -5.97 1.54 18.82
C GLY A 73 -7.39 1.14 18.40
N GLU A 74 -7.97 1.97 17.56
CA GLU A 74 -9.26 1.75 16.89
C GLU A 74 -9.07 1.82 15.38
N SER A 75 -9.74 0.93 14.63
CA SER A 75 -9.59 0.85 13.18
C SER A 75 -10.87 0.38 12.48
N GLY A 76 -10.90 0.48 11.16
CA GLY A 76 -11.96 -0.06 10.32
C GLY A 76 -13.33 0.58 10.57
N ALA A 77 -13.39 1.89 10.86
CA ALA A 77 -14.63 2.57 11.14
C ALA A 77 -15.55 2.62 9.92
N THR A 78 -16.83 2.27 10.12
CA THR A 78 -17.91 2.42 9.13
C THR A 78 -19.18 2.91 9.82
N PHE A 79 -20.07 3.57 9.07
CA PHE A 79 -21.37 3.96 9.59
C PHE A 79 -22.41 2.87 9.38
N ALA A 80 -23.15 2.54 10.40
CA ALA A 80 -24.39 1.78 10.31
C ALA A 80 -25.52 2.68 9.74
N PHE A 81 -26.63 2.05 9.34
CA PHE A 81 -27.78 2.73 8.72
C PHE A 81 -28.45 3.79 9.60
N ASP A 82 -28.34 3.65 10.93
CA ASP A 82 -28.90 4.54 11.96
C ASP A 82 -27.94 5.66 12.37
N GLY A 83 -26.75 5.73 11.75
CA GLY A 83 -25.73 6.74 12.03
C GLY A 83 -24.76 6.36 13.15
N ASP A 84 -24.90 5.21 13.77
CA ASP A 84 -23.93 4.67 14.70
C ASP A 84 -22.61 4.32 13.96
N ILE A 85 -21.53 4.31 14.71
CA ILE A 85 -20.21 3.97 14.16
C ILE A 85 -19.83 2.57 14.63
N LEU A 86 -19.58 1.68 13.67
CA LEU A 86 -18.97 0.38 13.92
C LEU A 86 -17.45 0.49 13.70
N PHE A 87 -16.66 -0.08 14.62
CA PHE A 87 -15.21 -0.08 14.50
C PHE A 87 -14.60 -1.26 15.26
N THR A 88 -13.39 -1.65 14.91
CA THR A 88 -12.66 -2.73 15.59
C THR A 88 -11.67 -2.17 16.61
N ALA A 89 -11.59 -2.79 17.78
CA ALA A 89 -10.62 -2.44 18.82
C ALA A 89 -10.40 -3.61 19.78
N THR A 90 -9.21 -3.64 20.38
CA THR A 90 -8.89 -4.52 21.50
C THR A 90 -8.95 -3.70 22.78
N ARG A 91 -10.04 -3.77 23.53
CA ARG A 91 -10.26 -2.97 24.73
C ARG A 91 -10.61 -3.83 25.93
N SER A 92 -10.23 -3.39 27.13
CA SER A 92 -10.71 -3.97 28.38
C SER A 92 -12.19 -3.66 28.57
N VAL A 93 -12.93 -4.65 29.03
CA VAL A 93 -14.32 -4.50 29.44
C VAL A 93 -14.43 -4.80 30.93
N PRO A 94 -15.21 -4.03 31.71
CA PRO A 94 -15.39 -4.30 33.13
C PRO A 94 -15.81 -5.76 33.39
N GLY A 95 -15.07 -6.45 34.27
CA GLY A 95 -15.31 -7.86 34.61
C GLY A 95 -14.59 -8.89 33.74
N GLU A 96 -13.72 -8.48 32.83
CA GLU A 96 -12.88 -9.37 32.02
C GLU A 96 -11.42 -9.32 32.44
N ASP A 97 -10.75 -10.48 32.43
CA ASP A 97 -9.36 -10.63 32.89
C ASP A 97 -8.33 -10.06 31.89
N SER A 98 -8.70 -9.92 30.60
CA SER A 98 -7.80 -9.40 29.56
C SER A 98 -8.56 -8.75 28.39
N PRO A 99 -7.98 -7.72 27.72
CA PRO A 99 -8.52 -7.14 26.51
C PRO A 99 -8.67 -8.19 25.40
N GLN A 100 -9.78 -8.15 24.68
CA GLN A 100 -10.05 -9.03 23.53
C GLN A 100 -10.39 -8.21 22.29
N PRO A 101 -9.96 -8.64 21.10
CA PRO A 101 -10.42 -8.05 19.85
C PRO A 101 -11.94 -8.17 19.73
N ALA A 102 -12.60 -7.06 19.39
CA ALA A 102 -14.05 -7.02 19.25
C ALA A 102 -14.50 -5.99 18.22
N LEU A 103 -15.70 -6.18 17.69
CA LEU A 103 -16.44 -5.14 17.00
C LEU A 103 -17.19 -4.30 18.04
N TRP A 104 -17.01 -3.00 17.95
CA TRP A 104 -17.59 -2.01 18.84
C TRP A 104 -18.57 -1.12 18.10
N ARG A 105 -19.55 -0.59 18.84
CA ARG A 105 -20.54 0.37 18.37
C ARG A 105 -20.46 1.64 19.22
N LEU A 106 -20.25 2.77 18.56
CA LEU A 106 -20.37 4.09 19.18
C LEU A 106 -21.70 4.72 18.72
N PRO A 107 -22.63 5.03 19.64
CA PRO A 107 -23.92 5.58 19.29
C PRO A 107 -23.84 6.92 18.53
N ALA A 108 -24.76 7.16 17.58
CA ALA A 108 -24.84 8.40 16.83
C ALA A 108 -24.99 9.64 17.69
N ASP A 109 -25.80 9.52 18.75
CA ASP A 109 -26.08 10.60 19.72
C ASP A 109 -24.96 10.81 20.74
N GLY A 110 -23.87 10.05 20.66
CA GLY A 110 -22.77 10.05 21.61
C GLY A 110 -22.99 9.09 22.78
N GLY A 111 -22.01 9.06 23.71
CA GLY A 111 -22.01 8.12 24.82
C GLY A 111 -20.81 7.19 24.79
N GLU A 112 -20.84 6.13 25.59
CA GLU A 112 -19.79 5.11 25.59
C GLU A 112 -20.00 4.08 24.49
N ALA A 113 -18.87 3.64 23.90
CA ALA A 113 -18.90 2.55 22.94
C ALA A 113 -19.22 1.22 23.65
N SER A 114 -20.06 0.40 23.03
CA SER A 114 -20.42 -0.93 23.51
C SER A 114 -19.95 -2.02 22.55
N VAL A 115 -19.76 -3.23 23.07
CA VAL A 115 -19.37 -4.39 22.28
C VAL A 115 -20.58 -4.87 21.46
N VAL A 116 -20.39 -5.02 20.16
CA VAL A 116 -21.37 -5.62 19.23
C VAL A 116 -21.22 -7.14 19.22
N CYS A 117 -20.00 -7.59 18.99
CA CYS A 117 -19.68 -9.02 18.98
C CYS A 117 -18.20 -9.26 19.21
N ARG A 118 -17.88 -10.47 19.63
CA ARG A 118 -16.52 -10.97 19.84
C ARG A 118 -16.28 -12.28 19.16
N ARG A 119 -15.10 -12.41 18.63
CA ARG A 119 -14.57 -13.68 18.14
C ARG A 119 -13.13 -13.82 18.62
N GLY A 120 -12.78 -14.99 19.14
CA GLY A 120 -11.39 -15.31 19.54
C GLY A 120 -10.40 -15.20 18.37
N SER A 121 -10.91 -15.39 17.14
CA SER A 121 -10.16 -15.22 15.89
C SER A 121 -10.15 -13.78 15.35
N GLY A 122 -10.89 -12.86 15.96
CA GLY A 122 -11.07 -11.48 15.48
C GLY A 122 -12.17 -11.33 14.42
N VAL A 123 -12.51 -10.07 14.19
CA VAL A 123 -13.43 -9.62 13.14
C VAL A 123 -12.77 -8.42 12.46
N SER A 124 -12.82 -8.36 11.13
CA SER A 124 -12.18 -7.32 10.34
C SER A 124 -12.99 -6.95 9.10
N SER A 125 -12.57 -5.90 8.39
CA SER A 125 -13.15 -5.47 7.11
C SER A 125 -14.69 -5.31 7.17
N VAL A 126 -15.20 -4.66 8.23
CA VAL A 126 -16.64 -4.50 8.44
C VAL A 126 -17.22 -3.53 7.41
N THR A 127 -18.29 -3.94 6.75
CA THR A 127 -19.11 -3.09 5.88
C THR A 127 -20.58 -3.20 6.26
N ALA A 128 -21.30 -2.08 6.32
CA ALA A 128 -22.68 -2.01 6.76
C ALA A 128 -23.60 -1.60 5.62
N ALA A 129 -24.81 -2.14 5.62
CA ALA A 129 -25.88 -1.74 4.72
C ALA A 129 -26.31 -0.29 5.01
N ARG A 130 -26.69 0.46 3.97
CA ARG A 130 -27.08 1.87 4.10
C ARG A 130 -28.51 2.08 4.57
N SER A 131 -29.39 1.10 4.41
CA SER A 131 -30.82 1.19 4.73
C SER A 131 -31.36 0.00 5.54
N ALA A 132 -30.48 -0.82 6.10
CA ALA A 132 -30.84 -1.98 6.93
C ALA A 132 -29.84 -2.20 8.07
N PRO A 133 -30.23 -2.83 9.19
CA PRO A 133 -29.35 -3.07 10.34
C PRO A 133 -28.35 -4.22 10.10
N THR A 134 -28.06 -4.54 8.86
CA THR A 134 -27.18 -5.64 8.45
C THR A 134 -25.76 -5.14 8.23
N PHE A 135 -24.78 -5.86 8.75
CA PHE A 135 -23.38 -5.68 8.37
C PHE A 135 -22.75 -7.03 7.99
N VAL A 136 -21.71 -6.96 7.19
CA VAL A 136 -20.89 -8.11 6.80
C VAL A 136 -19.45 -7.84 7.24
N ALA A 137 -18.76 -8.88 7.72
CA ALA A 137 -17.39 -8.79 8.17
C ALA A 137 -16.61 -10.06 7.81
N HIS A 138 -15.28 -9.94 7.77
CA HIS A 138 -14.39 -11.08 7.70
C HIS A 138 -14.12 -11.63 9.10
N THR A 139 -14.07 -12.95 9.24
CA THR A 139 -13.56 -13.65 10.42
C THR A 139 -12.78 -14.89 10.01
N PRO A 140 -11.59 -15.14 10.60
CA PRO A 140 -10.87 -16.38 10.36
C PRO A 140 -11.59 -17.57 11.01
N VAL A 141 -11.73 -18.68 10.29
CA VAL A 141 -12.36 -19.94 10.76
C VAL A 141 -11.45 -21.11 10.42
N MET A 142 -11.21 -22.04 11.37
CA MET A 142 -10.43 -23.24 11.14
C MET A 142 -11.05 -24.10 10.05
N ALA A 143 -10.25 -24.58 9.10
CA ALA A 143 -10.74 -25.39 7.97
C ALA A 143 -11.48 -26.66 8.39
N SER A 144 -11.21 -27.19 9.58
CA SER A 144 -11.88 -28.36 10.17
C SER A 144 -13.10 -28.02 11.03
N ALA A 145 -13.42 -26.73 11.22
CA ALA A 145 -14.54 -26.32 12.04
C ALA A 145 -15.88 -26.58 11.33
N ARG A 146 -16.89 -26.98 12.12
CA ARG A 146 -18.27 -27.20 11.66
C ARG A 146 -19.18 -26.02 11.96
N GLY A 147 -18.62 -24.86 12.23
CA GLY A 147 -19.28 -23.62 12.57
C GLY A 147 -18.45 -22.81 13.56
N LEU A 148 -18.90 -21.61 13.90
CA LEU A 148 -18.16 -20.64 14.68
C LEU A 148 -17.83 -21.11 16.10
N GLU A 149 -18.77 -21.79 16.78
CA GLU A 149 -18.55 -22.33 18.13
C GLU A 149 -17.50 -23.43 18.12
N HIS A 150 -17.56 -24.37 17.16
CA HIS A 150 -16.54 -25.44 17.05
C HIS A 150 -15.16 -24.89 16.67
N ASP A 151 -15.09 -23.76 15.93
CA ASP A 151 -13.85 -23.05 15.69
C ASP A 151 -13.18 -22.59 17.00
N ASP A 152 -13.97 -22.01 17.91
CA ASP A 152 -13.48 -21.54 19.21
C ASP A 152 -12.97 -22.71 20.08
N GLU A 153 -13.65 -23.87 20.05
CA GLU A 153 -13.20 -25.09 20.73
C GLU A 153 -11.85 -25.61 20.15
N ILE A 154 -11.70 -25.63 18.82
CA ILE A 154 -10.46 -26.05 18.17
C ILE A 154 -9.32 -25.10 18.53
N ARG A 155 -9.55 -23.80 18.52
CA ARG A 155 -8.55 -22.79 18.89
C ARG A 155 -8.09 -22.97 20.34
N ALA A 156 -9.02 -23.18 21.26
CA ALA A 156 -8.70 -23.45 22.65
C ALA A 156 -7.85 -24.73 22.78
N ALA A 157 -8.25 -25.82 22.15
CA ALA A 157 -7.51 -27.08 22.17
C ALA A 157 -6.09 -26.96 21.58
N ARG A 158 -5.93 -26.22 20.46
CA ARG A 158 -4.61 -25.94 19.87
C ARG A 158 -3.72 -25.12 20.81
N LYS A 159 -4.29 -24.08 21.46
CA LYS A 159 -3.58 -23.24 22.43
C LYS A 159 -3.10 -24.07 23.62
N ASP A 160 -3.98 -24.85 24.22
CA ASP A 160 -3.67 -25.69 25.37
C ASP A 160 -2.64 -26.80 25.01
N GLY A 161 -2.79 -27.41 23.85
CA GLY A 161 -1.84 -28.39 23.31
C GLY A 161 -0.56 -27.78 22.74
N LYS A 162 -0.41 -26.46 22.69
CA LYS A 162 0.71 -25.72 22.06
C LYS A 162 1.00 -26.19 20.62
N VAL A 163 -0.07 -26.47 19.85
CA VAL A 163 0.04 -26.95 18.47
C VAL A 163 0.16 -25.74 17.54
N THR A 164 1.31 -25.59 16.88
CA THR A 164 1.58 -24.56 15.87
C THR A 164 1.63 -25.12 14.45
N ALA A 165 1.74 -26.44 14.31
CA ALA A 165 1.84 -27.12 13.01
C ALA A 165 0.61 -26.86 12.12
N MET A 166 0.86 -26.71 10.81
CA MET A 166 -0.14 -26.49 9.77
C MET A 166 0.07 -27.48 8.64
N LEU A 167 -1.02 -27.98 8.04
CA LEU A 167 -0.98 -28.83 6.86
C LEU A 167 -1.56 -28.05 5.67
N HIS A 168 -0.71 -27.79 4.70
CA HIS A 168 -1.12 -27.13 3.45
C HIS A 168 -1.35 -28.15 2.35
N THR A 169 -2.38 -27.92 1.55
CA THR A 169 -2.71 -28.73 0.36
C THR A 169 -2.73 -27.87 -0.91
N GLY A 170 -2.36 -26.58 -0.81
CA GLY A 170 -2.31 -25.63 -1.90
C GLY A 170 -1.27 -24.54 -1.64
N TYR A 171 -1.05 -23.71 -2.63
CA TYR A 171 -0.12 -22.60 -2.60
C TYR A 171 -0.91 -21.26 -2.60
N PRO A 172 -0.38 -20.18 -1.97
CA PRO A 172 0.84 -20.09 -1.17
C PRO A 172 0.63 -20.56 0.29
N VAL A 173 1.72 -20.77 1.01
CA VAL A 173 1.71 -21.08 2.46
C VAL A 173 2.00 -19.87 3.33
N ARG A 174 2.47 -18.80 2.71
CA ARG A 174 2.81 -17.51 3.31
C ARG A 174 2.33 -16.40 2.39
N HIS A 175 2.02 -15.24 2.95
CA HIS A 175 1.66 -14.04 2.18
C HIS A 175 2.16 -12.81 2.90
N TRP A 176 2.87 -11.96 2.19
CA TRP A 176 3.42 -10.69 2.63
C TRP A 176 4.33 -10.81 3.86
N ASP A 177 3.79 -10.98 5.07
CA ASP A 177 4.51 -10.98 6.35
C ASP A 177 4.01 -12.05 7.32
N HIS A 178 3.07 -12.88 6.92
CA HIS A 178 2.43 -13.86 7.81
C HIS A 178 2.24 -15.23 7.15
N ASP A 179 2.21 -16.25 8.01
CA ASP A 179 1.85 -17.60 7.60
C ASP A 179 0.35 -17.68 7.30
N LEU A 180 -0.02 -18.40 6.24
CA LEU A 180 -1.40 -18.64 5.86
C LEU A 180 -1.94 -19.92 6.49
N GLY A 181 -3.04 -19.81 7.23
CA GLY A 181 -3.67 -20.94 7.91
C GLY A 181 -3.25 -21.07 9.39
N PRO A 182 -3.73 -22.09 10.07
CA PRO A 182 -4.62 -23.17 9.59
C PRO A 182 -6.07 -22.76 9.36
N ASP A 183 -6.40 -21.49 9.64
CA ASP A 183 -7.71 -20.91 9.39
C ASP A 183 -7.82 -20.28 8.00
N GLN A 184 -9.03 -19.98 7.63
CA GLN A 184 -9.41 -19.40 6.34
C GLN A 184 -10.39 -18.26 6.59
N PRO A 185 -10.35 -17.16 5.82
CA PRO A 185 -11.29 -16.07 5.98
C PRO A 185 -12.68 -16.48 5.49
N HIS A 186 -13.68 -16.29 6.36
CA HIS A 186 -15.10 -16.43 6.04
C HIS A 186 -15.79 -15.08 6.14
N LEU A 187 -16.90 -14.92 5.44
CA LEU A 187 -17.82 -13.80 5.61
C LEU A 187 -18.90 -14.18 6.63
N VAL A 188 -19.05 -13.33 7.63
CA VAL A 188 -20.12 -13.41 8.61
C VAL A 188 -21.07 -12.23 8.47
N VAL A 189 -22.35 -12.50 8.60
CA VAL A 189 -23.41 -11.47 8.67
C VAL A 189 -23.79 -11.29 10.12
N GLY A 190 -23.83 -10.05 10.57
CA GLY A 190 -24.34 -9.66 11.88
C GLY A 190 -25.72 -9.05 11.75
N GLU A 191 -26.65 -9.57 12.52
CA GLU A 191 -28.02 -9.07 12.64
C GLU A 191 -28.40 -8.95 14.10
N SER A 192 -29.13 -7.91 14.47
CA SER A 192 -29.70 -7.80 15.83
C SER A 192 -30.85 -8.77 16.00
N ASP A 193 -30.85 -9.55 17.09
CA ASP A 193 -31.96 -10.36 17.47
C ASP A 193 -33.10 -9.52 18.10
N SER A 194 -34.15 -10.18 18.55
CA SER A 194 -35.31 -9.53 19.18
C SER A 194 -35.03 -8.85 20.53
N GLU A 195 -33.89 -9.15 21.15
CA GLU A 195 -33.41 -8.59 22.41
C GLU A 195 -32.32 -7.52 22.20
N GLY A 196 -31.90 -7.29 20.91
CA GLY A 196 -30.91 -6.32 20.54
C GLY A 196 -29.48 -6.88 20.61
N ALA A 197 -29.30 -8.16 20.93
CA ALA A 197 -28.00 -8.82 20.83
C ALA A 197 -27.68 -9.14 19.36
N VAL A 198 -26.39 -9.03 18.98
CA VAL A 198 -25.97 -9.35 17.62
C VAL A 198 -25.53 -10.81 17.53
N VAL A 199 -26.16 -11.52 16.63
CA VAL A 199 -25.79 -12.90 16.27
C VAL A 199 -25.02 -12.88 14.96
N LEU A 200 -23.85 -13.54 14.97
CA LEU A 200 -23.04 -13.72 13.76
C LEU A 200 -23.42 -15.03 13.07
N ARG A 201 -23.66 -14.95 11.79
CA ARG A 201 -23.94 -16.12 10.95
C ARG A 201 -22.93 -16.21 9.83
N ASP A 202 -22.25 -17.35 9.73
CA ASP A 202 -21.33 -17.66 8.63
C ASP A 202 -22.13 -17.89 7.33
N VAL A 203 -21.87 -17.08 6.31
CA VAL A 203 -22.52 -17.16 5.00
C VAL A 203 -21.61 -17.76 3.93
N THR A 204 -20.38 -18.15 4.29
CA THR A 204 -19.40 -18.74 3.39
C THR A 204 -18.67 -19.96 4.00
N PRO A 205 -19.39 -20.94 4.57
CA PRO A 205 -18.78 -22.03 5.34
C PRO A 205 -17.84 -22.92 4.52
N SER A 206 -17.81 -22.79 3.21
CA SER A 206 -16.95 -23.56 2.30
C SER A 206 -16.06 -22.65 1.43
N ALA A 207 -15.71 -21.46 1.91
CA ALA A 207 -14.90 -20.51 1.15
C ALA A 207 -13.49 -21.01 0.83
N GLY A 208 -12.91 -21.80 1.71
CA GLY A 208 -11.52 -22.19 1.57
C GLY A 208 -10.60 -20.93 1.56
N ALA A 209 -9.67 -20.90 0.60
CA ALA A 209 -8.76 -19.78 0.43
C ALA A 209 -9.34 -18.64 -0.44
N ALA A 210 -10.59 -18.74 -0.90
CA ALA A 210 -11.14 -17.86 -1.93
C ALA A 210 -11.30 -16.39 -1.50
N LEU A 211 -11.37 -16.12 -0.21
CA LEU A 211 -11.57 -14.77 0.37
C LEU A 211 -10.30 -14.13 0.92
N ARG A 212 -9.13 -14.75 0.77
CA ARG A 212 -7.87 -14.26 1.40
C ARG A 212 -7.46 -12.86 0.99
N GLU A 213 -7.71 -12.48 -0.24
CA GLU A 213 -7.33 -11.16 -0.78
C GLU A 213 -8.55 -10.47 -1.39
N GLY A 214 -9.74 -10.82 -0.90
CA GLY A 214 -11.00 -10.35 -1.44
C GLY A 214 -11.41 -8.98 -0.88
N SER A 215 -11.92 -8.14 -1.77
CA SER A 215 -12.70 -6.95 -1.42
C SER A 215 -14.19 -7.24 -1.56
N MET A 216 -15.03 -6.51 -0.82
CA MET A 216 -16.45 -6.71 -0.82
C MET A 216 -17.24 -5.40 -0.82
N SER A 217 -18.49 -5.48 -1.29
CA SER A 217 -19.46 -4.39 -1.25
C SER A 217 -20.83 -4.96 -0.93
N ILE A 218 -21.54 -4.38 0.05
CA ILE A 218 -22.89 -4.80 0.44
C ILE A 218 -23.95 -3.97 -0.30
N SER A 219 -25.09 -4.58 -0.64
CA SER A 219 -26.25 -3.85 -1.17
C SER A 219 -26.83 -2.88 -0.13
N ALA A 220 -27.45 -1.79 -0.58
CA ALA A 220 -28.01 -0.78 0.31
C ALA A 220 -29.05 -1.35 1.30
N ASP A 221 -29.83 -2.33 0.86
CA ASP A 221 -30.85 -3.03 1.66
C ASP A 221 -30.30 -4.18 2.52
N GLY A 222 -28.99 -4.50 2.39
CA GLY A 222 -28.34 -5.55 3.15
C GLY A 222 -28.67 -6.98 2.71
N LEU A 223 -29.39 -7.19 1.60
CA LEU A 223 -29.85 -8.51 1.18
C LEU A 223 -28.79 -9.36 0.48
N PHE A 224 -27.73 -8.74 -0.03
CA PHE A 224 -26.60 -9.46 -0.62
C PHE A 224 -25.30 -8.70 -0.48
N VAL A 225 -24.21 -9.45 -0.50
CA VAL A 225 -22.85 -8.92 -0.65
C VAL A 225 -22.27 -9.40 -1.97
N VAL A 226 -21.52 -8.52 -2.63
CA VAL A 226 -20.68 -8.87 -3.78
C VAL A 226 -19.25 -8.89 -3.33
N SER A 227 -18.54 -9.96 -3.64
CA SER A 227 -17.15 -10.15 -3.18
C SER A 227 -16.26 -10.64 -4.31
N THR A 228 -15.01 -10.28 -4.26
CA THR A 228 -13.94 -10.97 -4.99
C THR A 228 -13.83 -12.39 -4.46
N TRP A 229 -13.67 -13.36 -5.35
CA TRP A 229 -13.59 -14.76 -5.03
C TRP A 229 -12.52 -15.44 -5.87
N ALA A 230 -11.44 -15.87 -5.21
CA ALA A 230 -10.36 -16.55 -5.91
C ALA A 230 -10.76 -17.97 -6.30
N VAL A 231 -10.42 -18.36 -7.52
CA VAL A 231 -10.57 -19.73 -8.04
C VAL A 231 -9.20 -20.25 -8.43
N GLY A 232 -8.95 -21.54 -8.14
CA GLY A 232 -7.71 -22.21 -8.53
C GLY A 232 -7.65 -22.42 -10.02
N ASP A 233 -6.43 -22.34 -10.55
CA ASP A 233 -6.10 -22.64 -11.93
C ASP A 233 -4.97 -23.69 -11.98
N SER A 234 -4.60 -24.15 -13.18
CA SER A 234 -3.50 -25.09 -13.35
C SER A 234 -2.15 -24.51 -12.92
N GLY A 235 -1.19 -25.37 -12.56
CA GLY A 235 0.17 -24.95 -12.22
C GLY A 235 0.30 -24.14 -10.94
N ALA A 236 -0.55 -24.41 -9.93
CA ALA A 236 -0.63 -23.65 -8.68
C ALA A 236 -1.02 -22.16 -8.87
N ALA A 237 -1.52 -21.80 -10.04
CA ALA A 237 -2.04 -20.47 -10.32
C ALA A 237 -3.45 -20.28 -9.75
N ARG A 238 -3.85 -19.04 -9.66
CA ARG A 238 -5.22 -18.64 -9.32
C ARG A 238 -5.59 -17.40 -10.12
N ARG A 239 -6.88 -17.16 -10.21
CA ARG A 239 -7.48 -15.91 -10.72
C ARG A 239 -8.67 -15.52 -9.87
N SER A 240 -9.07 -14.27 -9.98
CA SER A 240 -10.18 -13.70 -9.23
C SER A 240 -11.45 -13.65 -10.08
N THR A 241 -12.57 -14.00 -9.47
CA THR A 241 -13.92 -13.83 -10.02
C THR A 241 -14.73 -12.89 -9.11
N ILE A 242 -15.89 -12.43 -9.55
CA ILE A 242 -16.85 -11.71 -8.70
C ILE A 242 -18.06 -12.57 -8.44
N VAL A 243 -18.41 -12.73 -7.18
CA VAL A 243 -19.58 -13.51 -6.74
C VAL A 243 -20.56 -12.61 -5.99
N ARG A 244 -21.86 -12.96 -6.10
CA ARG A 244 -22.92 -12.48 -5.21
C ARG A 244 -23.19 -13.55 -4.17
N ILE A 245 -23.31 -13.15 -2.93
CA ILE A 245 -23.67 -14.01 -1.79
C ILE A 245 -24.92 -13.42 -1.14
N ASP A 246 -25.97 -14.22 -1.04
CA ASP A 246 -27.19 -13.85 -0.34
C ASP A 246 -26.94 -13.81 1.17
N THR A 247 -27.25 -12.69 1.83
CA THR A 247 -26.96 -12.52 3.25
C THR A 247 -27.89 -13.32 4.15
N VAL A 248 -29.01 -13.83 3.68
CA VAL A 248 -29.96 -14.66 4.45
C VAL A 248 -29.68 -16.14 4.27
N SER A 249 -29.55 -16.62 3.05
CA SER A 249 -29.35 -18.06 2.76
C SER A 249 -27.88 -18.49 2.71
N GLY A 250 -26.96 -17.59 2.39
CA GLY A 250 -25.57 -17.90 2.04
C GLY A 250 -25.40 -18.44 0.61
N ASP A 251 -26.48 -18.44 -0.20
CA ASP A 251 -26.39 -18.88 -1.58
C ASP A 251 -25.45 -18.00 -2.37
N ARG A 252 -24.51 -18.64 -3.07
CA ARG A 252 -23.51 -17.96 -3.88
C ARG A 252 -23.76 -18.15 -5.37
N ALA A 253 -23.71 -17.05 -6.12
CA ALA A 253 -23.75 -17.05 -7.58
C ALA A 253 -22.55 -16.28 -8.14
N THR A 254 -21.86 -16.84 -9.14
CA THR A 254 -20.80 -16.15 -9.87
C THR A 254 -21.42 -15.14 -10.83
N LEU A 255 -21.02 -13.88 -10.73
CA LEU A 255 -21.46 -12.78 -11.59
C LEU A 255 -20.51 -12.57 -12.77
N VAL A 256 -19.22 -12.54 -12.48
CA VAL A 256 -18.16 -12.32 -13.47
C VAL A 256 -17.08 -13.37 -13.31
N ASP A 257 -16.81 -14.10 -14.37
CA ASP A 257 -15.77 -15.11 -14.48
C ASP A 257 -15.06 -14.93 -15.83
N ASP A 258 -13.95 -14.22 -15.81
CA ASP A 258 -13.15 -13.93 -16.99
C ASP A 258 -11.88 -14.79 -16.97
N VAL A 259 -11.75 -15.72 -17.91
CA VAL A 259 -10.59 -16.63 -17.97
C VAL A 259 -9.29 -15.95 -18.42
N GLU A 260 -9.38 -14.72 -18.94
CA GLU A 260 -8.23 -13.94 -19.43
C GLU A 260 -7.86 -12.80 -18.48
N ALA A 261 -8.56 -12.67 -17.35
CA ALA A 261 -8.35 -11.54 -16.43
C ALA A 261 -8.66 -11.88 -14.98
N ASP A 262 -8.00 -11.18 -14.07
CA ASP A 262 -8.44 -11.01 -12.70
C ASP A 262 -9.49 -9.90 -12.63
N VAL A 263 -10.58 -10.13 -11.88
CA VAL A 263 -11.61 -9.13 -11.62
C VAL A 263 -11.75 -8.90 -10.12
N HIS A 264 -11.68 -7.63 -9.69
CA HIS A 264 -11.60 -7.29 -8.26
C HIS A 264 -12.24 -5.94 -7.96
N SER A 265 -12.22 -5.53 -6.69
CA SER A 265 -12.76 -4.25 -6.20
C SER A 265 -14.22 -4.00 -6.61
N PRO A 266 -15.14 -4.98 -6.39
CA PRO A 266 -16.54 -4.81 -6.76
C PRO A 266 -17.20 -3.71 -5.92
N SER A 267 -18.05 -2.90 -6.57
CA SER A 267 -18.87 -1.87 -5.92
C SER A 267 -20.29 -1.95 -6.43
N VAL A 268 -21.24 -2.19 -5.52
CA VAL A 268 -22.68 -2.25 -5.84
C VAL A 268 -23.19 -0.83 -6.06
N SER A 269 -23.98 -0.62 -7.12
CA SER A 269 -24.63 0.67 -7.38
C SER A 269 -25.61 1.07 -6.27
N PRO A 270 -25.88 2.37 -6.06
CA PRO A 270 -26.79 2.83 -5.00
C PRO A 270 -28.20 2.21 -5.05
N ASP A 271 -28.69 1.90 -6.26
CA ASP A 271 -29.98 1.26 -6.51
C ASP A 271 -29.94 -0.28 -6.47
N GLY A 272 -28.75 -0.89 -6.26
CA GLY A 272 -28.58 -2.34 -6.19
C GLY A 272 -28.70 -3.08 -7.53
N THR A 273 -28.77 -2.38 -8.66
CA THR A 273 -29.04 -2.99 -9.98
C THR A 273 -27.80 -3.35 -10.78
N ARG A 274 -26.62 -2.83 -10.38
CA ARG A 274 -25.35 -3.00 -11.10
C ARG A 274 -24.18 -3.20 -10.14
N VAL A 275 -23.10 -3.74 -10.69
CA VAL A 275 -21.78 -3.82 -10.00
C VAL A 275 -20.72 -3.27 -10.92
N ALA A 276 -20.02 -2.22 -10.46
CA ALA A 276 -18.79 -1.76 -11.10
C ALA A 276 -17.59 -2.50 -10.49
N PHE A 277 -16.55 -2.77 -11.28
CA PHE A 277 -15.37 -3.51 -10.84
C PHE A 277 -14.14 -3.15 -11.68
N ILE A 278 -12.97 -3.50 -11.18
CA ILE A 278 -11.70 -3.40 -11.88
C ILE A 278 -11.40 -4.75 -12.55
N ARG A 279 -10.95 -4.70 -13.80
CA ARG A 279 -10.53 -5.83 -14.60
C ARG A 279 -9.07 -5.66 -14.99
N GLU A 280 -8.23 -6.63 -14.62
CA GLU A 280 -6.81 -6.68 -14.96
C GLU A 280 -6.52 -7.93 -15.81
N THR A 281 -6.03 -7.74 -17.03
CA THR A 281 -5.72 -8.88 -17.90
C THR A 281 -4.56 -9.69 -17.33
N LEU A 282 -4.61 -11.01 -17.49
CA LEU A 282 -3.49 -11.87 -17.13
C LEU A 282 -2.28 -11.55 -18.00
N THR A 283 -1.12 -11.51 -17.34
CA THR A 283 0.14 -11.21 -17.99
C THR A 283 0.68 -12.39 -18.81
N THR A 284 1.52 -12.10 -19.78
CA THR A 284 2.36 -13.07 -20.49
C THR A 284 3.76 -12.48 -20.67
N PRO A 285 4.78 -13.25 -21.04
CA PRO A 285 6.10 -12.68 -21.33
C PRO A 285 6.10 -11.58 -22.41
N ASP A 286 5.13 -11.61 -23.31
CA ASP A 286 5.04 -10.65 -24.42
C ASP A 286 4.12 -9.45 -24.11
N HIS A 287 3.23 -9.58 -23.13
CA HIS A 287 2.18 -8.59 -22.87
C HIS A 287 2.07 -8.25 -21.37
N ALA A 288 2.28 -6.98 -21.09
CA ALA A 288 2.00 -6.40 -19.77
C ALA A 288 0.49 -6.45 -19.43
N PRO A 289 0.11 -6.42 -18.15
CA PRO A 289 -1.29 -6.37 -17.77
C PRO A 289 -1.93 -5.07 -18.24
N ARG A 290 -3.22 -5.11 -18.53
CA ARG A 290 -4.03 -3.93 -18.82
C ARG A 290 -5.14 -3.84 -17.80
N VAL A 291 -5.21 -2.71 -17.11
CA VAL A 291 -6.23 -2.45 -16.08
C VAL A 291 -7.33 -1.57 -16.69
N SER A 292 -8.59 -1.96 -16.47
CA SER A 292 -9.78 -1.29 -17.02
C SER A 292 -10.97 -1.40 -16.07
N LEU A 293 -12.07 -0.74 -16.39
CA LEU A 293 -13.32 -0.80 -15.63
C LEU A 293 -14.33 -1.70 -16.32
N GLY A 294 -15.02 -2.52 -15.53
CA GLY A 294 -16.16 -3.34 -15.95
C GLY A 294 -17.45 -2.99 -15.20
N LEU A 295 -18.57 -3.30 -15.84
CA LEU A 295 -19.90 -3.13 -15.29
C LEU A 295 -20.71 -4.40 -15.52
N TYR A 296 -21.27 -4.97 -14.45
CA TYR A 296 -22.23 -6.05 -14.50
C TYR A 296 -23.63 -5.50 -14.23
N ASP A 297 -24.63 -5.89 -15.03
CA ASP A 297 -26.04 -5.50 -14.88
C ASP A 297 -26.86 -6.71 -14.44
N PHE A 298 -27.47 -6.65 -13.24
CA PHE A 298 -28.25 -7.76 -12.66
C PHE A 298 -29.50 -8.12 -13.46
N ARG A 299 -30.07 -7.17 -14.18
CA ARG A 299 -31.31 -7.40 -14.95
C ARG A 299 -31.05 -8.21 -16.21
N THR A 300 -29.89 -8.02 -16.83
CA THR A 300 -29.54 -8.66 -18.12
C THR A 300 -28.51 -9.77 -17.98
N GLY A 301 -27.74 -9.79 -16.87
CA GLY A 301 -26.57 -10.64 -16.71
C GLY A 301 -25.39 -10.22 -17.60
N ALA A 302 -25.46 -9.08 -18.25
CA ALA A 302 -24.43 -8.63 -19.18
C ALA A 302 -23.25 -7.97 -18.43
N VAL A 303 -22.04 -8.24 -18.92
CA VAL A 303 -20.81 -7.54 -18.57
C VAL A 303 -20.44 -6.60 -19.71
N THR A 304 -20.18 -5.34 -19.40
CA THR A 304 -19.76 -4.31 -20.37
C THR A 304 -18.54 -3.56 -19.85
N ALA A 305 -17.69 -3.10 -20.78
CA ALA A 305 -16.58 -2.21 -20.43
C ALA A 305 -17.12 -0.79 -20.14
N VAL A 306 -16.47 -0.10 -19.20
CA VAL A 306 -16.69 1.32 -18.91
C VAL A 306 -15.45 2.10 -19.31
N ALA A 307 -15.62 3.22 -20.01
CA ALA A 307 -14.53 4.05 -20.53
C ALA A 307 -13.52 3.26 -21.39
N ASP A 308 -14.04 2.43 -22.29
CA ASP A 308 -13.19 1.62 -23.18
C ASP A 308 -12.22 2.49 -23.97
N GLY A 309 -10.95 2.06 -24.01
CA GLY A 309 -9.86 2.82 -24.60
C GLY A 309 -9.24 3.92 -23.72
N TRP A 310 -9.68 4.07 -22.46
CA TRP A 310 -8.99 4.95 -21.52
C TRP A 310 -7.61 4.40 -21.17
N ASP A 311 -6.58 5.16 -21.49
CA ASP A 311 -5.18 4.76 -21.31
C ASP A 311 -4.62 5.18 -19.96
N ARG A 312 -5.36 4.87 -18.89
CA ARG A 312 -4.94 4.99 -17.49
C ARG A 312 -5.48 3.80 -16.70
N TRP A 313 -4.80 3.44 -15.63
CA TRP A 313 -5.16 2.32 -14.79
C TRP A 313 -5.97 2.79 -13.58
N PRO A 314 -7.26 2.44 -13.48
CA PRO A 314 -8.05 2.73 -12.30
C PRO A 314 -7.48 2.02 -11.07
N THR A 315 -7.31 2.76 -9.97
CA THR A 315 -6.80 2.26 -8.68
C THR A 315 -7.88 2.13 -7.63
N SER A 316 -8.93 2.97 -7.72
CA SER A 316 -10.12 2.87 -6.86
C SER A 316 -11.34 3.40 -7.59
N LEU A 317 -12.53 3.00 -7.14
CA LEU A 317 -13.80 3.46 -7.71
C LEU A 317 -14.88 3.65 -6.65
N ALA A 318 -15.78 4.60 -6.88
CA ALA A 318 -17.00 4.82 -6.12
C ALA A 318 -18.12 5.27 -7.06
N TRP A 319 -19.37 4.91 -6.73
CA TRP A 319 -20.52 5.37 -7.50
C TRP A 319 -20.87 6.83 -7.19
N LEU A 320 -21.31 7.57 -8.19
CA LEU A 320 -22.11 8.78 -7.98
C LEU A 320 -23.41 8.39 -7.26
N SER A 321 -23.92 9.27 -6.40
CA SER A 321 -25.07 8.96 -5.53
C SER A 321 -26.34 8.63 -6.29
N ASP A 322 -26.51 9.14 -7.51
CA ASP A 322 -27.64 8.87 -8.41
C ASP A 322 -27.44 7.64 -9.32
N GLY A 323 -26.29 6.96 -9.23
CA GLY A 323 -25.95 5.80 -10.05
C GLY A 323 -25.67 6.11 -11.53
N SER A 324 -25.56 7.39 -11.92
CA SER A 324 -25.32 7.80 -13.31
C SER A 324 -23.89 7.59 -13.81
N GLY A 325 -22.93 7.44 -12.87
CA GLY A 325 -21.52 7.31 -13.21
C GLY A 325 -20.65 6.93 -12.02
N LEU A 326 -19.36 6.98 -12.23
CA LEU A 326 -18.32 6.62 -11.27
C LEU A 326 -17.40 7.81 -10.98
N VAL A 327 -16.85 7.85 -9.78
CA VAL A 327 -15.66 8.59 -9.41
C VAL A 327 -14.52 7.58 -9.28
N VAL A 328 -13.39 7.85 -9.92
CA VAL A 328 -12.28 6.92 -10.04
C VAL A 328 -10.97 7.66 -9.77
N THR A 329 -10.02 7.00 -9.13
CA THR A 329 -8.64 7.46 -9.07
C THR A 329 -7.78 6.64 -10.02
N ALA A 330 -6.78 7.28 -10.62
CA ALA A 330 -5.80 6.62 -11.47
C ALA A 330 -4.50 7.44 -11.49
N ASP A 331 -3.37 6.77 -11.68
CA ASP A 331 -2.10 7.46 -11.87
C ASP A 331 -2.07 8.22 -13.19
N ASP A 332 -1.54 9.44 -13.15
CA ASP A 332 -1.43 10.31 -14.32
C ASP A 332 -0.25 11.28 -14.18
N GLY A 333 0.87 10.97 -14.84
CA GLY A 333 2.05 11.82 -14.92
C GLY A 333 2.67 12.15 -13.56
N GLY A 334 2.88 11.13 -12.68
CA GLY A 334 3.44 11.28 -11.32
C GLY A 334 2.47 11.94 -10.33
N ARG A 335 1.17 11.80 -10.55
CA ARG A 335 0.06 12.21 -9.68
C ARG A 335 -0.97 11.09 -9.65
N GLY A 336 -1.89 11.14 -8.67
CA GLY A 336 -3.03 10.24 -8.58
C GLY A 336 -4.36 11.01 -8.54
N PRO A 337 -4.75 11.74 -9.62
CA PRO A 337 -5.94 12.55 -9.64
C PRO A 337 -7.24 11.77 -9.57
N VAL A 338 -8.33 12.49 -9.27
CA VAL A 338 -9.70 12.00 -9.36
C VAL A 338 -10.25 12.28 -10.76
N PHE A 339 -10.96 11.29 -11.31
CA PHE A 339 -11.73 11.37 -12.54
C PHE A 339 -13.21 11.13 -12.25
N THR A 340 -14.08 11.73 -13.03
CA THR A 340 -15.50 11.38 -13.14
C THR A 340 -15.74 10.69 -14.46
N ILE A 341 -16.54 9.63 -14.44
CA ILE A 341 -16.84 8.81 -15.62
C ILE A 341 -18.35 8.61 -15.69
N ASP A 342 -18.99 9.17 -16.71
CA ASP A 342 -20.32 8.74 -17.12
C ASP A 342 -20.24 7.30 -17.64
N LEU A 343 -21.21 6.43 -17.29
CA LEU A 343 -21.17 5.01 -17.66
C LEU A 343 -21.02 4.76 -19.18
N TRP A 344 -21.39 5.71 -19.98
CA TRP A 344 -21.36 5.66 -21.44
C TRP A 344 -20.42 6.70 -22.06
N GLY A 345 -19.73 7.47 -21.21
CA GLY A 345 -18.87 8.59 -21.59
C GLY A 345 -17.37 8.29 -21.45
N GLN A 346 -16.60 9.33 -21.74
CA GLN A 346 -15.16 9.31 -21.52
C GLN A 346 -14.81 9.86 -20.14
N PRO A 347 -13.70 9.43 -19.53
CA PRO A 347 -13.24 9.96 -18.26
C PRO A 347 -12.91 11.47 -18.36
N VAL A 348 -13.35 12.22 -17.36
CA VAL A 348 -13.03 13.63 -17.21
C VAL A 348 -12.21 13.82 -15.95
N ARG A 349 -10.97 14.32 -16.09
CA ARG A 349 -10.13 14.63 -14.94
C ARG A 349 -10.75 15.76 -14.12
N LEU A 350 -11.10 15.46 -12.86
CA LEU A 350 -11.75 16.37 -11.94
C LEU A 350 -10.73 17.26 -11.21
N THR A 351 -9.74 16.65 -10.55
CA THR A 351 -8.70 17.39 -9.82
C THR A 351 -7.49 17.68 -10.71
N LYS A 352 -6.92 18.88 -10.59
CA LYS A 352 -5.87 19.40 -11.50
C LYS A 352 -4.56 19.72 -10.82
N ASP A 353 -4.50 19.61 -9.50
CA ASP A 353 -3.33 19.87 -8.70
C ASP A 353 -2.32 18.69 -8.73
N ALA A 354 -1.13 18.92 -8.15
CA ALA A 354 -0.06 17.94 -8.11
C ALA A 354 -0.20 17.04 -6.87
N ALA A 355 -1.30 16.26 -6.80
CA ALA A 355 -1.60 15.39 -5.67
C ALA A 355 -2.16 14.04 -6.09
N ALA A 356 -2.15 13.10 -5.14
CA ALA A 356 -2.85 11.83 -5.20
C ALA A 356 -4.00 11.81 -4.18
N TYR A 357 -5.06 11.09 -4.52
CA TYR A 357 -6.27 10.99 -3.73
C TYR A 357 -6.61 9.54 -3.42
N THR A 358 -6.92 9.27 -2.16
CA THR A 358 -7.33 7.94 -1.67
C THR A 358 -8.58 8.04 -0.80
N ASP A 359 -9.16 6.91 -0.43
CA ASP A 359 -10.34 6.84 0.46
C ASP A 359 -11.51 7.71 -0.01
N ILE A 360 -11.82 7.70 -1.29
CA ILE A 360 -12.88 8.52 -1.90
C ILE A 360 -14.28 8.16 -1.36
N ARG A 361 -15.06 9.17 -0.95
CA ARG A 361 -16.42 9.04 -0.44
C ARG A 361 -17.32 10.11 -1.08
N VAL A 362 -18.30 9.67 -1.87
CA VAL A 362 -19.26 10.58 -2.54
C VAL A 362 -20.37 10.98 -1.55
N SER A 363 -20.70 12.27 -1.47
CA SER A 363 -21.79 12.75 -0.63
C SER A 363 -23.17 12.27 -1.12
N ALA A 364 -24.11 12.16 -0.20
CA ALA A 364 -25.46 11.69 -0.52
C ALA A 364 -26.17 12.55 -1.57
N GLU A 365 -25.95 13.86 -1.52
CA GLU A 365 -26.52 14.84 -2.46
C GLU A 365 -25.83 14.82 -3.84
N GLY A 366 -24.67 14.14 -3.98
CA GLY A 366 -23.91 14.12 -5.23
C GLY A 366 -23.25 15.45 -5.58
N GLU A 367 -23.08 16.37 -4.62
CA GLU A 367 -22.43 17.65 -4.84
C GLU A 367 -20.95 17.63 -4.54
N PHE A 368 -20.53 16.78 -3.59
CA PHE A 368 -19.17 16.72 -3.08
C PHE A 368 -18.60 15.30 -3.06
N LEU A 369 -17.29 15.26 -3.12
CA LEU A 369 -16.46 14.09 -2.84
C LEU A 369 -15.57 14.42 -1.63
N TYR A 370 -15.42 13.51 -0.71
CA TYR A 370 -14.42 13.56 0.36
C TYR A 370 -13.31 12.56 0.08
N ALA A 371 -12.08 12.93 0.38
CA ALA A 371 -10.91 12.07 0.14
C ALA A 371 -9.77 12.40 1.11
N LEU A 372 -8.81 11.49 1.20
CA LEU A 372 -7.46 11.79 1.70
C LEU A 372 -6.64 12.29 0.52
N ARG A 373 -6.11 13.50 0.63
CA ARG A 373 -5.21 14.13 -0.34
C ARG A 373 -3.79 14.07 0.19
N ALA A 374 -2.86 13.61 -0.63
CA ALA A 374 -1.43 13.60 -0.32
C ALA A 374 -0.61 14.03 -1.52
N SER A 375 0.61 14.52 -1.28
CA SER A 375 1.61 14.79 -2.31
C SER A 375 3.00 14.68 -1.67
N TYR A 376 4.07 14.83 -2.42
CA TYR A 376 5.39 14.95 -1.79
C TYR A 376 5.55 16.19 -0.90
N GLU A 377 4.70 17.20 -1.07
CA GLU A 377 4.71 18.42 -0.25
C GLU A 377 3.82 18.35 0.99
N ALA A 378 2.94 17.34 1.09
CA ALA A 378 2.02 17.21 2.21
C ALA A 378 1.61 15.76 2.47
N PRO A 379 1.63 15.29 3.73
CA PRO A 379 1.09 13.99 4.11
C PRO A 379 -0.43 13.93 3.90
N PRO A 380 -1.03 12.72 3.96
CA PRO A 380 -2.47 12.54 3.83
C PRO A 380 -3.25 13.45 4.78
N HIS A 381 -4.17 14.23 4.24
CA HIS A 381 -5.09 15.09 4.99
C HIS A 381 -6.48 15.08 4.34
N VAL A 382 -7.51 15.32 5.15
CA VAL A 382 -8.90 15.24 4.70
C VAL A 382 -9.27 16.46 3.87
N VAL A 383 -9.83 16.21 2.68
CA VAL A 383 -10.31 17.26 1.79
C VAL A 383 -11.76 17.02 1.35
N ARG A 384 -12.45 18.10 0.99
CA ARG A 384 -13.71 18.10 0.25
C ARG A 384 -13.46 18.60 -1.18
N ILE A 385 -14.01 17.92 -2.16
CA ILE A 385 -13.87 18.24 -3.58
C ILE A 385 -15.26 18.49 -4.15
N ALA A 386 -15.48 19.63 -4.81
CA ALA A 386 -16.74 19.91 -5.50
C ALA A 386 -16.81 19.10 -6.81
N LEU A 387 -17.78 18.20 -6.95
CA LEU A 387 -17.92 17.33 -8.12
C LEU A 387 -18.16 18.08 -9.44
N ARG A 388 -18.72 19.28 -9.37
CA ARG A 388 -18.97 20.10 -10.57
C ARG A 388 -17.73 20.86 -11.05
N SER A 389 -16.91 21.37 -10.15
CA SER A 389 -15.78 22.28 -10.47
C SER A 389 -14.41 21.67 -10.30
N GLY A 390 -14.28 20.60 -9.48
CA GLY A 390 -13.01 20.06 -9.06
C GLY A 390 -12.29 20.93 -8.01
N GLU A 391 -12.96 21.92 -7.43
CA GLU A 391 -12.39 22.73 -6.36
C GLU A 391 -12.12 21.89 -5.12
N VAL A 392 -10.87 21.95 -4.61
CA VAL A 392 -10.39 21.18 -3.47
C VAL A 392 -10.32 22.09 -2.25
N LEU A 393 -11.04 21.76 -1.20
CA LEU A 393 -11.04 22.46 0.08
C LEU A 393 -10.47 21.55 1.18
N PRO A 394 -9.30 21.86 1.78
CA PRO A 394 -8.83 21.17 2.96
C PRO A 394 -9.79 21.36 4.15
N LEU A 395 -10.14 20.28 4.83
CA LEU A 395 -10.94 20.32 6.04
C LEU A 395 -10.04 20.57 7.25
N ARG A 396 -10.59 21.22 8.28
CA ARG A 396 -9.84 21.60 9.48
C ARG A 396 -9.55 20.37 10.36
N GLY A 397 -8.35 19.79 10.16
CA GLY A 397 -7.83 18.68 10.96
C GLY A 397 -7.22 19.13 12.29
N PRO A 398 -6.89 18.19 13.20
CA PRO A 398 -6.24 18.50 14.47
C PRO A 398 -4.79 18.96 14.31
N ASP A 399 -4.15 18.63 13.20
CA ASP A 399 -2.72 18.82 12.98
C ASP A 399 -2.48 19.84 11.86
N ALA A 400 -1.39 20.60 11.98
CA ALA A 400 -0.86 21.40 10.89
C ALA A 400 -0.06 20.51 9.91
N LEU A 401 0.02 20.92 8.65
CA LEU A 401 0.94 20.28 7.71
C LEU A 401 2.38 20.63 8.09
N PRO A 402 3.34 19.68 7.97
CA PRO A 402 4.73 19.93 8.32
C PRO A 402 5.39 20.92 7.36
N GLU A 403 6.29 21.75 7.89
CA GLU A 403 7.20 22.55 7.07
C GLU A 403 8.28 21.64 6.47
N LEU A 404 8.64 21.89 5.20
CA LEU A 404 9.59 21.08 4.45
C LEU A 404 11.01 21.67 4.53
N PRO A 405 12.06 20.85 4.56
CA PRO A 405 13.46 21.32 4.61
C PRO A 405 13.99 21.79 3.25
N GLY A 406 13.16 21.87 2.24
CA GLY A 406 13.57 22.19 0.88
C GLY A 406 12.44 22.45 -0.07
N THR A 407 12.70 22.34 -1.35
CA THR A 407 11.76 22.58 -2.44
C THR A 407 11.60 21.34 -3.34
N LEU A 408 10.42 21.16 -3.91
CA LEU A 408 10.14 20.13 -4.88
C LEU A 408 10.00 20.75 -6.29
N THR A 409 10.69 20.18 -7.25
CA THR A 409 10.58 20.56 -8.66
C THR A 409 10.41 19.33 -9.54
N GLU A 410 10.12 19.54 -10.80
CA GLU A 410 9.98 18.47 -11.79
C GLU A 410 11.05 18.64 -12.87
N ILE A 411 11.75 17.57 -13.18
CA ILE A 411 12.68 17.49 -14.30
C ILE A 411 12.31 16.33 -15.22
N SER A 412 12.81 16.36 -16.42
CA SER A 412 12.64 15.27 -17.37
C SER A 412 13.84 15.12 -18.29
N ALA A 413 14.05 13.91 -18.76
CA ALA A 413 15.06 13.59 -19.78
C ALA A 413 14.43 12.86 -20.95
N ARG A 414 15.11 12.85 -22.08
CA ARG A 414 14.79 11.97 -23.20
C ARG A 414 15.63 10.71 -23.15
N ALA A 415 14.96 9.57 -23.08
CA ALA A 415 15.62 8.28 -23.23
C ALA A 415 16.21 8.12 -24.66
N GLN A 416 17.05 7.12 -24.84
CA GLN A 416 17.71 6.87 -26.13
C GLN A 416 16.75 6.66 -27.30
N ASP A 417 15.58 6.08 -27.04
CA ASP A 417 14.50 5.88 -28.03
C ASP A 417 13.61 7.12 -28.23
N GLY A 418 13.92 8.24 -27.56
CA GLY A 418 13.17 9.50 -27.64
C GLY A 418 12.02 9.63 -26.65
N THR A 419 11.72 8.59 -25.86
CA THR A 419 10.69 8.62 -24.83
C THR A 419 11.04 9.63 -23.75
N GLN A 420 10.07 10.39 -23.29
CA GLN A 420 10.26 11.34 -22.18
C GLN A 420 10.10 10.63 -20.85
N VAL A 421 11.13 10.70 -20.01
CA VAL A 421 11.15 10.16 -18.64
C VAL A 421 11.06 11.34 -17.67
N ARG A 422 10.09 11.28 -16.79
CA ARG A 422 9.81 12.32 -15.80
C ARG A 422 10.37 11.94 -14.43
N SER A 423 10.76 12.95 -13.63
CA SER A 423 11.18 12.79 -12.24
C SER A 423 10.70 13.94 -11.37
N TRP A 424 10.42 13.66 -10.11
CA TRP A 424 10.50 14.68 -9.07
C TRP A 424 11.96 14.87 -8.66
N LEU A 425 12.33 16.12 -8.34
CA LEU A 425 13.62 16.47 -7.75
C LEU A 425 13.35 17.31 -6.49
N ALA A 426 13.69 16.77 -5.33
CA ALA A 426 13.65 17.45 -4.05
C ALA A 426 15.04 18.03 -3.76
N LEU A 427 15.11 19.34 -3.53
CA LEU A 427 16.35 20.07 -3.30
C LEU A 427 16.36 20.67 -1.89
N PRO A 428 17.46 20.56 -1.13
CA PRO A 428 17.58 21.20 0.17
C PRO A 428 17.57 22.74 0.06
N THR A 429 17.08 23.39 1.09
CA THR A 429 17.16 24.84 1.20
C THR A 429 18.60 25.31 1.11
N GLY A 430 18.87 26.25 0.19
CA GLY A 430 20.22 26.80 -0.02
C GLY A 430 21.04 26.10 -1.09
N ALA A 431 20.55 25.02 -1.71
CA ALA A 431 21.19 24.43 -2.87
C ALA A 431 21.31 25.46 -4.01
N ALA A 432 22.51 25.68 -4.54
CA ALA A 432 22.78 26.70 -5.56
C ALA A 432 24.10 26.38 -6.30
N ALA A 433 24.30 27.01 -7.45
CA ALA A 433 25.52 26.82 -8.26
C ALA A 433 26.85 27.11 -7.52
N HIS A 434 26.81 27.94 -6.48
CA HIS A 434 28.02 28.22 -5.64
C HIS A 434 28.10 27.28 -4.41
N ALA A 435 27.08 26.46 -4.16
CA ALA A 435 26.99 25.47 -3.10
C ALA A 435 26.26 24.23 -3.62
N PRO A 436 26.85 23.48 -4.58
CA PRO A 436 26.21 22.31 -5.15
C PRO A 436 26.16 21.18 -4.13
N VAL A 437 25.07 20.41 -4.15
CA VAL A 437 24.77 19.34 -3.20
C VAL A 437 24.89 17.96 -3.84
N PRO A 438 25.16 16.90 -3.06
CA PRO A 438 25.18 15.52 -3.54
C PRO A 438 23.80 15.09 -4.04
N LEU A 439 23.75 14.15 -5.00
CA LEU A 439 22.53 13.61 -5.58
C LEU A 439 22.29 12.17 -5.13
N LEU A 440 21.06 11.86 -4.72
CA LEU A 440 20.58 10.50 -4.50
C LEU A 440 19.52 10.15 -5.54
N LEU A 441 19.79 9.16 -6.38
CA LEU A 441 18.81 8.52 -7.23
C LEU A 441 18.01 7.52 -6.38
N TRP A 442 16.71 7.70 -6.25
CA TRP A 442 15.84 6.78 -5.51
C TRP A 442 14.81 6.15 -6.42
N VAL A 443 14.98 4.84 -6.66
CA VAL A 443 14.12 4.08 -7.58
C VAL A 443 12.94 3.47 -6.82
N HIS A 444 11.71 3.65 -7.34
CA HIS A 444 10.51 3.08 -6.72
C HIS A 444 10.42 1.56 -6.88
N GLY A 445 9.66 0.93 -5.98
CA GLY A 445 9.28 -0.47 -6.09
C GLY A 445 8.08 -0.67 -7.04
N GLY A 446 7.69 -1.91 -7.21
CA GLY A 446 6.59 -2.34 -8.06
C GLY A 446 7.01 -3.53 -8.92
N PRO A 447 7.35 -3.39 -10.19
CA PRO A 447 7.67 -2.18 -10.99
C PRO A 447 6.49 -1.31 -11.41
N LEU A 448 5.28 -1.86 -11.46
CA LEU A 448 4.06 -1.18 -11.91
C LEU A 448 3.55 -0.23 -10.82
N ASN A 449 4.20 0.92 -10.72
CA ASN A 449 3.96 1.96 -9.71
C ASN A 449 4.45 3.31 -10.24
N SER A 450 4.32 4.38 -9.46
CA SER A 450 4.83 5.73 -9.78
C SER A 450 5.17 6.48 -8.50
N TRP A 451 6.13 7.39 -8.56
CA TRP A 451 6.39 8.37 -7.51
C TRP A 451 5.31 9.48 -7.56
N ASN A 452 4.16 9.27 -6.91
CA ASN A 452 3.00 10.15 -7.02
C ASN A 452 2.46 10.71 -5.70
N THR A 453 2.90 10.18 -4.55
CA THR A 453 2.34 10.52 -3.25
C THR A 453 3.35 10.41 -2.10
N TRP A 454 2.95 10.92 -0.93
CA TRP A 454 3.68 10.81 0.32
C TRP A 454 3.92 9.36 0.72
N SER A 455 5.13 9.09 1.18
CA SER A 455 5.47 7.82 1.82
C SER A 455 5.99 8.07 3.23
N TRP A 456 5.48 7.33 4.20
CA TRP A 456 5.98 7.36 5.56
C TRP A 456 7.25 6.51 5.73
N ARG A 457 7.45 5.51 4.90
CA ARG A 457 8.61 4.61 4.95
C ARG A 457 9.82 5.18 4.25
N TRP A 458 9.64 5.66 3.04
CA TRP A 458 10.69 6.13 2.14
C TRP A 458 10.41 7.57 1.77
N ASN A 459 10.71 8.46 2.74
CA ASN A 459 10.43 9.88 2.62
C ASN A 459 11.70 10.64 2.19
N PRO A 460 11.70 11.30 1.04
CA PRO A 460 12.89 12.00 0.54
C PRO A 460 13.32 13.15 1.45
N TRP A 461 12.39 13.75 2.19
CA TRP A 461 12.67 14.94 2.98
C TRP A 461 13.65 14.71 4.13
N LEU A 462 13.74 13.49 4.66
CA LEU A 462 14.75 13.14 5.67
C LEU A 462 16.17 13.22 5.11
N LEU A 463 16.36 12.81 3.84
CA LEU A 463 17.66 12.93 3.17
C LEU A 463 17.92 14.37 2.69
N VAL A 464 16.87 15.08 2.28
CA VAL A 464 16.95 16.51 1.93
C VAL A 464 17.37 17.34 3.15
N ALA A 465 16.83 17.05 4.35
CA ALA A 465 17.24 17.71 5.60
C ALA A 465 18.72 17.46 5.95
N LYS A 466 19.32 16.38 5.44
CA LYS A 466 20.75 16.06 5.58
C LYS A 466 21.60 16.61 4.42
N GLY A 467 21.02 17.45 3.56
CA GLY A 467 21.74 18.16 2.50
C GLY A 467 21.83 17.43 1.16
N TYR A 468 21.14 16.34 0.96
CA TYR A 468 21.10 15.64 -0.33
C TYR A 468 19.96 16.16 -1.22
N ALA A 469 20.22 16.31 -2.50
CA ALA A 469 19.16 16.35 -3.50
C ALA A 469 18.65 14.92 -3.74
N VAL A 470 17.33 14.74 -3.84
CA VAL A 470 16.74 13.41 -4.06
C VAL A 470 15.95 13.40 -5.36
N LEU A 471 16.35 12.53 -6.29
CA LEU A 471 15.73 12.32 -7.59
C LEU A 471 14.81 11.11 -7.53
N LEU A 472 13.54 11.30 -7.87
CA LEU A 472 12.47 10.31 -7.82
C LEU A 472 11.90 10.09 -9.23
N PRO A 473 12.54 9.27 -10.07
CA PRO A 473 12.13 9.06 -11.46
C PRO A 473 11.02 8.03 -11.61
N ASP A 474 10.25 8.17 -12.69
CA ASP A 474 9.31 7.19 -13.20
C ASP A 474 9.87 6.59 -14.51
N PRO A 475 10.72 5.54 -14.46
CA PRO A 475 11.26 4.87 -15.63
C PRO A 475 10.20 4.02 -16.35
N ALA A 476 10.53 3.42 -17.48
CA ALA A 476 9.71 2.40 -18.13
C ALA A 476 9.18 1.39 -17.10
N LEU A 477 7.98 0.86 -17.29
CA LEU A 477 7.14 0.11 -16.36
C LEU A 477 6.32 0.97 -15.40
N SER A 478 6.64 2.25 -15.19
CA SER A 478 5.86 3.12 -14.29
C SER A 478 4.45 3.36 -14.82
N THR A 479 3.49 3.44 -13.89
CA THR A 479 2.08 3.73 -14.17
C THR A 479 1.82 5.22 -14.42
N GLY A 480 0.70 5.54 -15.07
CA GLY A 480 0.30 6.92 -15.33
C GLY A 480 0.84 7.56 -16.60
N TYR A 481 1.57 6.80 -17.43
CA TYR A 481 2.15 7.27 -18.69
C TYR A 481 1.58 6.54 -19.92
N GLY A 482 0.57 5.69 -19.73
CA GLY A 482 -0.07 4.90 -20.74
C GLY A 482 0.49 3.47 -20.86
N GLN A 483 -0.26 2.62 -21.56
CA GLN A 483 0.04 1.19 -21.70
C GLN A 483 1.38 0.95 -22.41
N ASP A 484 1.69 1.74 -23.42
CA ASP A 484 2.94 1.60 -24.18
C ASP A 484 4.17 1.89 -23.32
N PHE A 485 4.06 2.78 -22.33
CA PHE A 485 5.15 3.08 -21.41
C PHE A 485 5.44 1.90 -20.46
N VAL A 486 4.40 1.21 -20.00
CA VAL A 486 4.53 -0.03 -19.23
C VAL A 486 5.13 -1.13 -20.12
N GLN A 487 4.56 -1.35 -21.30
CA GLN A 487 4.99 -2.40 -22.23
C GLN A 487 6.45 -2.25 -22.64
N ARG A 488 6.97 -1.03 -22.71
CA ARG A 488 8.35 -0.72 -23.10
C ARG A 488 9.42 -1.36 -22.19
N GLY A 489 9.11 -1.58 -20.91
CA GLY A 489 10.00 -2.26 -19.96
C GLY A 489 9.63 -3.70 -19.66
N TRP A 490 8.50 -4.17 -20.18
CA TRP A 490 7.94 -5.47 -19.84
C TRP A 490 8.86 -6.63 -20.22
N GLY A 491 9.12 -7.54 -19.27
CA GLY A 491 10.02 -8.67 -19.45
C GLY A 491 11.50 -8.31 -19.68
N GLN A 492 11.87 -7.03 -19.60
CA GLN A 492 13.22 -6.51 -19.88
C GLN A 492 13.63 -5.49 -18.82
N TRP A 493 13.53 -5.85 -17.57
CA TRP A 493 13.74 -4.97 -16.43
C TRP A 493 15.12 -4.29 -16.41
N GLY A 494 16.17 -4.99 -16.83
CA GLY A 494 17.54 -4.47 -16.91
C GLY A 494 17.83 -3.58 -18.12
N LYS A 495 16.88 -3.33 -19.02
CA LYS A 495 17.09 -2.56 -20.25
C LYS A 495 16.51 -1.14 -20.16
N ALA A 496 15.30 -0.94 -20.70
CA ALA A 496 14.68 0.39 -20.75
C ALA A 496 14.57 1.07 -19.38
N PRO A 497 14.15 0.40 -18.28
CA PRO A 497 14.16 1.03 -16.97
C PRO A 497 15.55 1.53 -16.56
N PHE A 498 16.59 0.74 -16.76
CA PHE A 498 17.98 1.15 -16.43
C PHE A 498 18.45 2.35 -17.27
N THR A 499 18.26 2.32 -18.59
CA THR A 499 18.70 3.43 -19.46
C THR A 499 17.92 4.71 -19.20
N ASP A 500 16.65 4.61 -18.82
CA ASP A 500 15.83 5.75 -18.41
C ASP A 500 16.36 6.40 -17.14
N LEU A 501 16.70 5.57 -16.14
CA LEU A 501 17.28 6.05 -14.88
C LEU A 501 18.61 6.75 -15.11
N MET A 502 19.46 6.21 -15.99
CA MET A 502 20.73 6.86 -16.33
C MET A 502 20.50 8.20 -17.05
N ALA A 503 19.58 8.26 -18.02
CA ALA A 503 19.28 9.48 -18.75
C ALA A 503 18.75 10.60 -17.85
N VAL A 504 17.86 10.29 -16.91
CA VAL A 504 17.32 11.31 -15.99
C VAL A 504 18.33 11.70 -14.91
N THR A 505 19.20 10.79 -14.52
CA THR A 505 20.34 11.10 -13.64
C THR A 505 21.31 12.07 -14.37
N ASP A 506 21.61 11.85 -15.66
CA ASP A 506 22.42 12.79 -16.47
C ASP A 506 21.80 14.19 -16.50
N ALA A 507 20.48 14.27 -16.67
CA ALA A 507 19.76 15.55 -16.65
C ALA A 507 19.86 16.24 -15.26
N ALA A 508 19.78 15.46 -14.18
CA ALA A 508 19.88 16.01 -12.83
C ALA A 508 21.29 16.52 -12.52
N VAL A 509 22.36 15.75 -12.81
CA VAL A 509 23.74 16.18 -12.55
C VAL A 509 24.22 17.32 -13.45
N ALA A 510 23.52 17.59 -14.55
CA ALA A 510 23.76 18.76 -15.39
C ALA A 510 23.26 20.08 -14.77
N LEU A 511 22.44 20.02 -13.71
CA LEU A 511 21.95 21.19 -13.00
C LEU A 511 23.07 21.82 -12.17
N PRO A 512 23.21 23.15 -12.15
CA PRO A 512 24.30 23.82 -11.43
C PRO A 512 24.23 23.66 -9.90
N GLU A 513 23.06 23.29 -9.35
CA GLU A 513 22.84 23.03 -7.93
C GLU A 513 23.34 21.65 -7.48
N ILE A 514 23.69 20.76 -8.41
CA ILE A 514 24.09 19.37 -8.13
C ILE A 514 25.60 19.19 -8.33
N ASP A 515 26.22 18.49 -7.39
CA ASP A 515 27.62 18.05 -7.53
C ASP A 515 27.68 16.71 -8.28
N PRO A 516 28.18 16.69 -9.52
CA PRO A 516 28.22 15.46 -10.32
C PRO A 516 29.21 14.40 -9.82
N ASN A 517 30.11 14.76 -8.86
CA ASN A 517 31.12 13.85 -8.29
C ASN A 517 30.68 13.26 -6.94
N ARG A 518 29.49 13.54 -6.47
CA ARG A 518 28.93 13.04 -5.20
C ARG A 518 27.53 12.48 -5.44
N THR A 519 27.48 11.22 -5.83
CA THR A 519 26.22 10.60 -6.24
C THR A 519 26.01 9.25 -5.56
N GLY A 520 24.77 8.96 -5.17
CA GLY A 520 24.35 7.66 -4.65
C GLY A 520 23.10 7.16 -5.35
N ALA A 521 22.85 5.85 -5.26
CA ALA A 521 21.63 5.24 -5.75
C ALA A 521 20.99 4.38 -4.65
N MET A 522 19.65 4.35 -4.61
CA MET A 522 18.93 3.54 -3.64
C MET A 522 17.56 3.11 -4.15
N GLY A 523 17.04 2.04 -3.55
CA GLY A 523 15.69 1.58 -3.84
C GLY A 523 15.28 0.37 -3.02
N GLY A 524 13.98 0.08 -3.02
CA GLY A 524 13.39 -1.08 -2.34
C GLY A 524 12.56 -1.94 -3.28
N SER A 525 12.49 -3.25 -3.03
CA SER A 525 11.74 -4.19 -3.87
C SER A 525 12.27 -4.19 -5.32
N PHE A 526 11.45 -3.90 -6.32
CA PHE A 526 11.93 -3.66 -7.68
C PHE A 526 12.96 -2.53 -7.74
N GLY A 527 12.81 -1.46 -6.94
CA GLY A 527 13.84 -0.42 -6.83
C GLY A 527 15.15 -0.94 -6.26
N GLY A 528 15.10 -1.91 -5.33
CA GLY A 528 16.26 -2.63 -4.83
C GLY A 528 16.89 -3.54 -5.90
N TYR A 529 16.07 -4.23 -6.69
CA TYR A 529 16.53 -4.93 -7.88
C TYR A 529 17.31 -3.99 -8.82
N MET A 530 16.75 -2.81 -9.11
CA MET A 530 17.42 -1.82 -9.94
C MET A 530 18.71 -1.28 -9.32
N ALA A 531 18.75 -1.11 -8.00
CA ALA A 531 19.98 -0.74 -7.28
C ALA A 531 21.07 -1.82 -7.45
N ASN A 532 20.69 -3.10 -7.35
CA ASN A 532 21.59 -4.24 -7.61
C ASN A 532 22.05 -4.28 -9.06
N TRP A 533 21.11 -4.04 -10.01
CA TRP A 533 21.43 -3.99 -11.44
C TRP A 533 22.39 -2.85 -11.78
N ILE A 534 22.14 -1.66 -11.24
CA ILE A 534 23.01 -0.49 -11.37
C ILE A 534 24.41 -0.82 -10.86
N ALA A 535 24.55 -1.44 -9.69
CA ALA A 535 25.83 -1.80 -9.09
C ALA A 535 26.72 -2.67 -10.01
N GLY A 536 26.11 -3.63 -10.73
CA GLY A 536 26.82 -4.51 -11.66
C GLY A 536 27.04 -3.94 -13.08
N HIS A 537 26.52 -2.72 -13.37
CA HIS A 537 26.56 -2.17 -14.74
C HIS A 537 27.19 -0.78 -14.86
N THR A 538 27.52 -0.13 -13.76
CA THR A 538 28.15 1.20 -13.77
C THR A 538 28.83 1.53 -12.43
N ASP A 539 29.99 2.14 -12.49
CA ASP A 539 30.72 2.67 -11.32
C ASP A 539 30.41 4.16 -11.05
N ARG A 540 29.26 4.63 -11.55
CA ARG A 540 28.86 6.04 -11.48
C ARG A 540 28.59 6.54 -10.06
N PHE A 541 28.11 5.66 -9.19
CA PHE A 541 27.64 6.00 -7.85
C PHE A 541 28.69 5.64 -6.80
N ASP A 542 28.89 6.54 -5.82
CA ASP A 542 29.84 6.34 -4.74
C ASP A 542 29.31 5.39 -3.65
N ALA A 543 28.00 5.25 -3.54
CA ALA A 543 27.32 4.37 -2.59
C ALA A 543 25.98 3.87 -3.14
N ILE A 544 25.60 2.63 -2.82
CA ILE A 544 24.33 2.04 -3.22
C ILE A 544 23.63 1.42 -2.01
N VAL A 545 22.34 1.77 -1.81
CA VAL A 545 21.48 1.18 -0.78
C VAL A 545 20.41 0.33 -1.43
N THR A 546 20.33 -0.95 -1.05
CA THR A 546 19.38 -1.91 -1.62
C THR A 546 18.55 -2.55 -0.51
N HIS A 547 17.22 -2.39 -0.57
CA HIS A 547 16.29 -2.84 0.46
C HIS A 547 15.31 -3.88 -0.08
N ALA A 548 15.13 -5.02 0.65
CA ALA A 548 14.18 -6.07 0.30
C ALA A 548 14.24 -6.43 -1.20
N SER A 549 15.45 -6.61 -1.69
CA SER A 549 15.77 -6.57 -3.12
C SER A 549 15.85 -7.94 -3.75
N LEU A 550 15.41 -8.03 -5.01
CA LEU A 550 15.56 -9.22 -5.83
C LEU A 550 17.01 -9.31 -6.33
N TRP A 551 17.56 -10.51 -6.31
CA TRP A 551 18.94 -10.79 -6.71
C TRP A 551 19.04 -11.83 -7.81
N ALA A 552 18.40 -12.99 -7.63
CA ALA A 552 18.40 -14.08 -8.58
C ALA A 552 16.94 -14.42 -8.95
N LEU A 553 16.47 -13.97 -10.10
CA LEU A 553 15.04 -14.06 -10.47
C LEU A 553 14.57 -15.50 -10.68
N ASP A 554 15.47 -16.41 -11.03
CA ASP A 554 15.19 -17.84 -11.11
C ASP A 554 14.96 -18.50 -9.72
N GLN A 555 15.59 -17.99 -8.66
CA GLN A 555 15.34 -18.36 -7.28
C GLN A 555 14.11 -17.65 -6.71
N PHE A 556 13.99 -16.35 -6.97
CA PHE A 556 12.88 -15.52 -6.48
C PHE A 556 11.54 -16.04 -6.98
N GLY A 557 11.39 -16.29 -8.28
CA GLY A 557 10.13 -16.67 -8.92
C GLY A 557 9.38 -17.80 -8.20
N PRO A 558 10.00 -18.96 -7.90
CA PRO A 558 9.32 -20.07 -7.22
C PRO A 558 9.22 -19.92 -5.69
N THR A 559 9.87 -18.95 -5.06
CA THR A 559 9.94 -18.81 -3.60
C THR A 559 9.14 -17.64 -3.03
N THR A 560 8.71 -16.69 -3.87
CA THR A 560 7.84 -15.58 -3.50
C THR A 560 6.43 -16.04 -3.13
N ASP A 561 5.69 -15.23 -2.42
CA ASP A 561 4.29 -15.47 -2.03
C ASP A 561 3.28 -15.42 -3.20
N SER A 562 3.70 -14.96 -4.38
CA SER A 562 2.88 -14.83 -5.59
C SER A 562 3.58 -15.38 -6.84
N ALA A 563 4.19 -16.55 -6.72
CA ALA A 563 5.00 -17.19 -7.77
C ALA A 563 4.26 -17.29 -9.13
N TRP A 564 2.96 -17.61 -9.13
CA TRP A 564 2.17 -17.69 -10.38
C TRP A 564 2.14 -16.40 -11.18
N TYR A 565 2.16 -15.23 -10.51
CA TYR A 565 2.18 -13.92 -11.14
C TYR A 565 3.51 -13.72 -11.91
N TRP A 566 4.63 -13.92 -11.22
CA TRP A 566 5.97 -13.70 -11.80
C TRP A 566 6.32 -14.70 -12.90
N GLN A 567 5.85 -15.95 -12.76
CA GLN A 567 6.04 -16.98 -13.80
C GLN A 567 5.25 -16.70 -15.09
N ARG A 568 4.18 -15.91 -15.01
CA ARG A 568 3.48 -15.42 -16.21
C ARG A 568 4.23 -14.29 -16.90
N GLU A 569 4.93 -13.47 -16.14
CA GLU A 569 5.66 -12.31 -16.67
C GLU A 569 6.94 -12.69 -17.40
N MET A 570 7.71 -13.62 -16.84
CA MET A 570 9.04 -13.98 -17.37
C MET A 570 9.15 -15.46 -17.67
N SER A 571 9.69 -15.79 -18.86
CA SER A 571 10.19 -17.15 -19.11
C SER A 571 11.42 -17.42 -18.21
N PRO A 572 11.80 -18.70 -17.99
CA PRO A 572 13.02 -19.03 -17.25
C PRO A 572 14.28 -18.35 -17.80
N GLU A 573 14.40 -18.26 -19.13
CA GLU A 573 15.52 -17.58 -19.80
C GLU A 573 15.51 -16.07 -19.54
N MET A 574 14.34 -15.44 -19.63
CA MET A 574 14.19 -14.01 -19.32
C MET A 574 14.50 -13.71 -17.86
N ALA A 575 14.12 -14.58 -16.93
CA ALA A 575 14.45 -14.44 -15.51
C ALA A 575 15.98 -14.47 -15.30
N VAL A 576 16.70 -15.37 -15.95
CA VAL A 576 18.17 -15.43 -15.90
C VAL A 576 18.78 -14.18 -16.52
N ASP A 577 18.36 -13.78 -17.71
CA ASP A 577 18.92 -12.62 -18.45
C ASP A 577 18.75 -11.28 -17.70
N ASN A 578 17.73 -11.18 -16.84
CA ASN A 578 17.47 -10.01 -16.01
C ASN A 578 17.96 -10.16 -14.56
N SER A 579 18.75 -11.18 -14.24
CA SER A 579 19.21 -11.44 -12.86
C SER A 579 20.51 -10.70 -12.52
N PRO A 580 20.51 -9.79 -11.53
CA PRO A 580 21.68 -9.02 -11.12
C PRO A 580 22.86 -9.87 -10.65
N HIS A 581 22.62 -11.04 -10.03
CA HIS A 581 23.68 -11.90 -9.48
C HIS A 581 24.74 -12.33 -10.52
N LEU A 582 24.41 -12.32 -11.80
CA LEU A 582 25.35 -12.66 -12.88
C LEU A 582 26.47 -11.63 -13.05
N TYR A 583 26.32 -10.45 -12.44
CA TYR A 583 27.24 -9.31 -12.57
C TYR A 583 27.92 -8.94 -11.25
N VAL A 584 27.90 -9.84 -10.25
CA VAL A 584 28.47 -9.56 -8.93
C VAL A 584 29.96 -9.23 -8.98
N ALA A 585 30.73 -9.86 -9.88
CA ALA A 585 32.16 -9.60 -10.04
C ALA A 585 32.48 -8.18 -10.58
N ASP A 586 31.48 -7.52 -11.17
CA ASP A 586 31.61 -6.16 -11.72
C ASP A 586 31.22 -5.10 -10.67
N ILE A 587 30.76 -5.49 -9.48
CA ILE A 587 30.38 -4.58 -8.40
C ILE A 587 31.62 -4.07 -7.67
N ASN A 588 31.94 -2.79 -7.87
CA ASN A 588 33.06 -2.09 -7.23
C ASN A 588 32.61 -1.00 -6.23
N THR A 589 31.31 -0.71 -6.20
CA THR A 589 30.73 0.31 -5.33
C THR A 589 30.30 -0.30 -3.99
N PRO A 590 30.59 0.35 -2.83
CA PRO A 590 30.06 -0.05 -1.53
C PRO A 590 28.53 -0.17 -1.55
N MET A 591 28.01 -1.26 -1.00
CA MET A 591 26.58 -1.53 -0.92
C MET A 591 26.10 -1.73 0.51
N LEU A 592 25.00 -1.08 0.88
CA LEU A 592 24.23 -1.37 2.09
C LEU A 592 23.02 -2.23 1.70
N VAL A 593 23.07 -3.48 2.10
CA VAL A 593 21.95 -4.43 1.94
C VAL A 593 21.04 -4.32 3.18
N ILE A 594 19.73 -4.19 2.99
CA ILE A 594 18.76 -4.14 4.07
C ILE A 594 17.65 -5.16 3.80
N HIS A 595 17.31 -6.04 4.79
CA HIS A 595 16.27 -7.03 4.58
C HIS A 595 15.58 -7.47 5.89
N GLY A 596 14.27 -7.69 5.83
CA GLY A 596 13.48 -8.28 6.90
C GLY A 596 13.35 -9.80 6.73
N ASP A 597 13.48 -10.57 7.81
CA ASP A 597 13.38 -12.04 7.74
C ASP A 597 11.97 -12.55 7.43
N LYS A 598 10.95 -11.78 7.80
CA LYS A 598 9.54 -12.08 7.52
C LYS A 598 9.05 -11.53 6.19
N ASP A 599 9.97 -11.17 5.31
CA ASP A 599 9.64 -10.79 3.94
C ASP A 599 9.32 -12.05 3.13
N TYR A 600 8.03 -12.23 2.83
CA TYR A 600 7.57 -13.35 2.01
C TYR A 600 7.25 -12.93 0.57
N ARG A 601 7.25 -11.62 0.31
CA ARG A 601 7.16 -11.03 -1.04
C ARG A 601 8.48 -11.17 -1.79
N VAL A 602 9.57 -10.71 -1.19
CA VAL A 602 10.95 -10.96 -1.64
C VAL A 602 11.64 -11.75 -0.52
N PRO A 603 11.64 -13.09 -0.60
CA PRO A 603 12.11 -13.92 0.49
C PRO A 603 13.54 -13.61 0.89
N ILE A 604 13.81 -13.66 2.20
CA ILE A 604 15.13 -13.33 2.80
C ILE A 604 16.30 -14.06 2.12
N GLY A 605 16.04 -15.21 1.46
CA GLY A 605 17.04 -15.94 0.68
C GLY A 605 17.71 -15.10 -0.42
N GLU A 606 17.00 -14.14 -0.99
CA GLU A 606 17.57 -13.19 -1.96
C GLU A 606 18.62 -12.29 -1.28
N GLY A 607 18.30 -11.71 -0.13
CA GLY A 607 19.22 -10.86 0.64
C GLY A 607 20.41 -11.62 1.20
N LEU A 608 20.22 -12.85 1.69
CA LEU A 608 21.31 -13.69 2.21
C LEU A 608 22.27 -14.14 1.11
N ARG A 609 21.74 -14.47 -0.08
CA ARG A 609 22.56 -14.82 -1.24
C ARG A 609 23.34 -13.61 -1.74
N LEU A 610 22.65 -12.47 -1.90
CA LEU A 610 23.31 -11.20 -2.26
C LEU A 610 24.47 -10.87 -1.31
N TRP A 611 24.22 -10.95 0.00
CA TRP A 611 25.24 -10.67 1.01
C TRP A 611 26.46 -11.59 0.89
N TYR A 612 26.21 -12.89 0.75
CA TYR A 612 27.30 -13.87 0.60
C TYR A 612 28.13 -13.62 -0.67
N GLU A 613 27.45 -13.43 -1.81
CA GLU A 613 28.12 -13.23 -3.10
C GLU A 613 28.87 -11.88 -3.16
N LEU A 614 28.36 -10.83 -2.53
CA LEU A 614 29.11 -9.57 -2.38
C LEU A 614 30.42 -9.74 -1.64
N LEU A 615 30.44 -10.50 -0.55
CA LEU A 615 31.68 -10.75 0.22
C LEU A 615 32.64 -11.71 -0.49
N ALA A 616 32.11 -12.66 -1.26
CA ALA A 616 32.92 -13.72 -1.86
C ALA A 616 33.45 -13.36 -3.26
N GLU A 617 32.68 -12.58 -4.04
CA GLU A 617 32.86 -12.50 -5.48
C GLU A 617 32.88 -11.05 -6.03
N SER A 618 32.50 -10.03 -5.25
CA SER A 618 32.49 -8.64 -5.75
C SER A 618 33.89 -8.15 -6.09
N GLY A 619 33.96 -7.13 -6.96
CA GLY A 619 35.21 -6.47 -7.31
C GLY A 619 35.78 -5.54 -6.22
N LEU A 620 34.98 -5.28 -5.15
CA LEU A 620 35.40 -4.42 -4.04
C LEU A 620 36.45 -5.16 -3.15
N PRO A 621 37.65 -4.63 -2.96
CA PRO A 621 38.72 -5.34 -2.23
C PRO A 621 38.36 -5.48 -0.74
N ALA A 622 38.66 -6.67 -0.18
CA ALA A 622 38.65 -6.88 1.25
C ALA A 622 39.94 -6.41 1.92
N ASP A 623 39.83 -5.96 3.17
CA ASP A 623 40.98 -5.66 4.02
C ASP A 623 41.73 -6.94 4.50
N ALA A 624 42.76 -6.77 5.35
CA ALA A 624 43.55 -7.89 5.88
C ALA A 624 42.75 -8.85 6.77
N ASP A 625 41.61 -8.40 7.31
CA ASP A 625 40.68 -9.18 8.15
C ASP A 625 39.54 -9.79 7.33
N GLY A 626 39.52 -9.61 5.99
CA GLY A 626 38.50 -10.09 5.08
C GLY A 626 37.20 -9.25 5.09
N LYS A 627 37.24 -8.03 5.62
CA LYS A 627 36.12 -7.08 5.60
C LYS A 627 36.13 -6.23 4.35
N THR A 628 34.98 -5.96 3.80
CA THR A 628 34.75 -5.02 2.71
C THR A 628 33.95 -3.82 3.22
N ASP A 629 33.80 -2.79 2.39
CA ASP A 629 32.92 -1.66 2.70
C ASP A 629 31.43 -1.98 2.48
N HIS A 630 31.10 -3.19 2.05
CA HIS A 630 29.71 -3.64 2.04
C HIS A 630 29.17 -3.85 3.46
N ARG A 631 27.87 -3.59 3.67
CA ARG A 631 27.18 -3.76 4.96
C ARG A 631 25.85 -4.45 4.78
N PHE A 632 25.39 -5.17 5.84
CA PHE A 632 24.08 -5.81 5.87
C PHE A 632 23.34 -5.43 7.13
N LEU A 633 22.24 -4.67 6.99
CA LEU A 633 21.29 -4.36 8.06
C LEU A 633 20.14 -5.36 8.00
N TYR A 634 20.09 -6.26 8.98
CA TYR A 634 19.14 -7.36 9.05
C TYR A 634 18.12 -7.14 10.16
N PHE A 635 16.83 -7.28 9.82
CA PHE A 635 15.72 -7.18 10.76
C PHE A 635 15.01 -8.55 10.92
N PRO A 636 15.21 -9.28 12.01
CA PRO A 636 14.68 -10.65 12.18
C PRO A 636 13.15 -10.71 12.33
N ASP A 637 12.49 -9.59 12.60
CA ASP A 637 11.06 -9.51 12.90
C ASP A 637 10.29 -8.44 12.09
N GLU A 638 10.92 -7.90 11.04
CA GLU A 638 10.28 -7.06 10.03
C GLU A 638 9.98 -7.84 8.74
N ASN A 639 9.04 -7.31 7.97
CA ASN A 639 8.58 -7.88 6.70
C ASN A 639 9.23 -7.17 5.48
N HIS A 640 8.51 -7.16 4.34
CA HIS A 640 8.91 -6.43 3.14
C HIS A 640 9.10 -4.93 3.38
N TRP A 641 8.46 -4.40 4.41
CA TRP A 641 8.59 -3.03 4.89
C TRP A 641 9.08 -3.00 6.32
N VAL A 642 9.91 -2.03 6.68
CA VAL A 642 10.28 -1.74 8.07
C VAL A 642 9.24 -0.80 8.64
N LEU A 643 8.40 -1.28 9.56
CA LEU A 643 7.19 -0.57 9.99
C LEU A 643 7.22 -0.10 11.46
N LYS A 644 7.98 -0.79 12.34
CA LYS A 644 8.08 -0.37 13.73
C LYS A 644 8.79 0.98 13.83
N PRO A 645 8.28 1.92 14.64
CA PRO A 645 8.86 3.27 14.74
C PRO A 645 10.35 3.28 15.07
N THR A 646 10.78 2.47 16.03
CA THR A 646 12.17 2.34 16.43
C THR A 646 13.06 1.75 15.33
N HIS A 647 12.55 0.75 14.57
CA HIS A 647 13.26 0.20 13.42
C HIS A 647 13.33 1.18 12.25
N THR A 648 12.30 2.00 12.06
CA THR A 648 12.34 3.08 11.05
C THR A 648 13.47 4.07 11.37
N LYS A 649 13.68 4.43 12.64
CA LYS A 649 14.81 5.27 13.05
C LYS A 649 16.15 4.60 12.71
N ILE A 650 16.36 3.37 13.16
CA ILE A 650 17.58 2.59 12.87
C ILE A 650 17.83 2.50 11.36
N TRP A 651 16.79 2.27 10.57
CA TRP A 651 16.90 2.24 9.11
C TRP A 651 17.48 3.54 8.55
N TYR A 652 16.91 4.69 8.94
CA TYR A 652 17.39 6.01 8.47
C TYR A 652 18.76 6.36 9.05
N GLU A 653 19.03 6.10 10.31
CA GLU A 653 20.34 6.35 10.94
C GLU A 653 21.46 5.61 10.21
N VAL A 654 21.25 4.32 9.91
CA VAL A 654 22.23 3.50 9.19
C VAL A 654 22.39 3.92 7.74
N VAL A 655 21.27 4.23 7.05
CA VAL A 655 21.32 4.71 5.66
C VAL A 655 22.04 6.05 5.57
N ILE A 656 21.71 7.00 6.43
CA ILE A 656 22.35 8.32 6.45
C ILE A 656 23.85 8.17 6.76
N ALA A 657 24.21 7.38 7.77
CA ALA A 657 25.62 7.14 8.11
C ALA A 657 26.38 6.52 6.94
N PHE A 658 25.84 5.49 6.29
CA PHE A 658 26.45 4.84 5.14
C PHE A 658 26.65 5.79 3.95
N LEU A 659 25.65 6.60 3.63
CA LEU A 659 25.73 7.59 2.56
C LEU A 659 26.72 8.72 2.90
N SER A 660 26.74 9.20 4.14
CA SER A 660 27.68 10.25 4.58
C SER A 660 29.14 9.76 4.53
N GLU A 661 29.40 8.53 4.95
CA GLU A 661 30.74 7.92 4.88
C GLU A 661 31.25 7.84 3.44
N HIS A 662 30.46 7.27 2.53
CA HIS A 662 30.95 6.95 1.20
C HIS A 662 30.76 8.07 0.16
N ILE A 663 29.79 8.99 0.34
CA ILE A 663 29.55 10.10 -0.60
C ILE A 663 30.21 11.40 -0.10
N LEU A 664 30.19 11.64 1.23
CA LEU A 664 30.72 12.88 1.80
C LEU A 664 32.13 12.72 2.40
N GLY A 665 32.57 11.48 2.62
CA GLY A 665 33.85 11.18 3.26
C GLY A 665 33.90 11.58 4.75
N GLU A 666 32.74 11.52 5.43
CA GLU A 666 32.59 11.88 6.82
C GLU A 666 32.86 10.70 7.75
N ASP A 667 33.50 10.96 8.91
CA ASP A 667 33.56 9.98 9.98
C ASP A 667 32.16 9.84 10.61
N VAL A 668 31.59 8.63 10.59
CA VAL A 668 30.24 8.38 11.07
C VAL A 668 30.23 7.42 12.25
N SER A 669 29.23 7.56 13.11
CA SER A 669 28.92 6.59 14.16
C SER A 669 27.61 5.86 13.82
N LEU A 670 27.59 4.55 14.01
CA LEU A 670 26.36 3.75 13.91
C LEU A 670 25.58 3.84 15.22
N PRO A 671 24.25 3.56 15.16
CA PRO A 671 23.42 3.53 16.34
C PRO A 671 23.95 2.54 17.41
N GLU A 672 24.09 2.98 18.67
CA GLU A 672 24.53 2.11 19.76
C GLU A 672 23.63 0.89 20.00
N LEU A 673 22.36 0.99 19.61
CA LEU A 673 21.39 -0.10 19.70
C LEU A 673 21.68 -1.28 18.76
N LEU A 674 22.59 -1.15 17.84
CA LEU A 674 23.00 -2.25 16.94
C LEU A 674 24.10 -3.13 17.55
N GLY A 675 24.67 -2.78 18.70
CA GLY A 675 25.69 -3.56 19.40
C GLY A 675 27.10 -3.03 19.28
#